data_2b0b13135d972c989f8df4e70e530d1e
#
_entry.id   2b0b13135d972c989f8df4e70e530d1e
#
_cell.length_a   1.000
_cell.length_b   1.000
_cell.length_c   1.000
_cell.angle_alpha   90.00
_cell.angle_beta   90.00
_cell.angle_gamma   90.00
#
_symmetry.space_group_name_H-M   'P 1'
#
loop_
_entity.id
_entity.type
_entity.pdbx_description
1 polymer ?
#
loop_
_entity_poly.entity_id
_entity_poly.type
_entity_poly.pdbx_seq_one_letter_code
_entity_poly.pdbx_strand_id
1 'polypeptide(L)'
;MPSSPSPRSPLSARSAVSPPSAASSASASSSAPSPYAAPSAYALSRRGLLAAAGAAGAAGLLGAGPASAASAPPAGGRNSAALVLRNAAVFTGVTGTDRRGPVRAVAVGRDGKILATGTDAALRRYVGRDTEVVDARGNTVMSGIHDGHVHPLGAGERSLSPSLESAETTPAELLEILTGFLADTGGAGAEPDGWLVVEDWNPVGLLPTGTAPHHSMLDALPTRRPVVLIGGDGHNLWANQRALDIAGITAATPDPVGGKVVKGADGKPTGVLKDDAQGLVRRLIPEHTRAELVAACAEVLGLAAASGVTTMMDALVGRHELELYQALSAAGRLPQRIVPAIRLDADQARDPAGSLAYARGLRREFEEVRGLRFGMIKVFLDGVIEYPAQTAALLEPYLDGNGRPTANRGELYTSAADYGRLSAAFNRAGWQMHAHGLGDRAVRTALDGYAYARRVTGQRDARNAVAHLQLVDPADLRRFAQLGVAACMQLQWAARDTWTVEALLPYIGPERHRWLYPARSLEKAGARLTGGSDWPVDSLQVWNQLRTAIDRQGSEGAGELYREKEALSRDTTLRMHTSGTAWQLRQEQLTGTVEPGKAADLVLLDRDVTRCPVADISGTGVRMTLVGGRVVHEADSAAGRAASARLARAAAAGARPASYASVHGGGGKGRHHACGH
;
A
#
# COMPACT_ATOMS: atom_id res chain seq x y z
N MET A 1 -39.13 59.23 11.82
CA MET A 1 -39.96 60.13 10.95
C MET A 1 -39.06 61.04 10.16
N PRO A 2 -39.34 61.39 8.92
CA PRO A 2 -39.95 60.60 7.83
C PRO A 2 -38.93 60.41 6.72
N SER A 3 -39.02 59.78 5.59
CA SER A 3 -40.09 59.27 4.75
C SER A 3 -39.44 58.60 3.53
N SER A 4 -39.94 57.48 3.12
CA SER A 4 -39.78 56.90 1.78
C SER A 4 -40.45 57.79 0.72
N PRO A 5 -40.17 57.65 -0.61
CA PRO A 5 -40.83 56.55 -1.36
C PRO A 5 -40.06 56.02 -2.58
N SER A 6 -40.35 54.76 -2.93
CA SER A 6 -40.35 54.25 -4.32
C SER A 6 -41.47 54.94 -5.12
N PRO A 7 -41.64 54.86 -6.50
CA PRO A 7 -41.56 53.62 -7.30
C PRO A 7 -41.22 53.80 -8.83
N ARG A 8 -41.25 52.69 -9.56
CA ARG A 8 -41.74 52.44 -10.95
C ARG A 8 -40.77 51.94 -12.03
N SER A 9 -41.00 50.67 -12.36
CA SER A 9 -40.79 50.16 -13.74
C SER A 9 -41.82 50.79 -14.71
N PRO A 10 -41.66 50.73 -16.07
CA PRO A 10 -42.02 49.50 -16.78
C PRO A 10 -41.37 49.24 -18.19
N LEU A 11 -41.51 47.97 -18.63
CA LEU A 11 -41.83 47.49 -20.01
C LEU A 11 -40.86 47.77 -21.19
N SER A 12 -40.48 46.87 -21.99
CA SER A 12 -40.92 45.85 -22.92
C SER A 12 -39.88 45.75 -24.06
N ALA A 13 -39.60 44.77 -24.77
CA ALA A 13 -40.34 43.87 -25.61
C ALA A 13 -39.41 42.85 -26.32
N ARG A 14 -39.85 41.66 -26.43
CA ARG A 14 -39.74 40.61 -27.44
C ARG A 14 -38.82 40.82 -28.64
N SER A 15 -38.02 39.78 -28.96
CA SER A 15 -38.06 39.16 -30.31
C SER A 15 -37.45 37.76 -30.25
N ALA A 16 -38.25 36.81 -30.72
CA ALA A 16 -37.90 35.42 -30.99
C ALA A 16 -37.31 35.32 -32.41
N VAL A 17 -36.34 34.42 -32.60
CA VAL A 17 -36.00 33.90 -33.92
C VAL A 17 -35.70 32.40 -33.75
N SER A 18 -36.44 31.58 -34.45
CA SER A 18 -36.36 30.13 -34.61
C SER A 18 -35.26 29.74 -35.62
N PRO A 19 -34.85 28.46 -35.66
CA PRO A 19 -33.67 28.01 -36.38
C PRO A 19 -33.95 27.62 -37.87
N PRO A 20 -32.93 27.47 -38.69
CA PRO A 20 -33.09 26.80 -39.99
C PRO A 20 -32.65 25.33 -39.95
N SER A 21 -33.37 24.59 -40.74
CA SER A 21 -33.38 23.16 -41.00
C SER A 21 -32.18 22.65 -41.80
N ALA A 22 -32.00 21.34 -41.66
CA ALA A 22 -31.11 20.38 -42.26
C ALA A 22 -30.76 20.57 -43.77
N ALA A 23 -29.52 20.20 -44.10
CA ALA A 23 -29.16 19.62 -45.38
C ALA A 23 -28.13 18.50 -45.18
N SER A 24 -28.47 17.34 -45.69
CA SER A 24 -27.71 16.12 -45.75
C SER A 24 -26.54 16.22 -46.73
N SER A 25 -25.37 15.72 -46.34
CA SER A 25 -24.40 15.20 -47.31
C SER A 25 -23.68 14.00 -46.70
N ALA A 26 -23.88 12.87 -47.33
CA ALA A 26 -23.19 11.62 -47.04
C ALA A 26 -21.70 11.75 -47.44
N SER A 27 -20.81 11.33 -46.55
CA SER A 27 -19.47 10.97 -46.93
C SER A 27 -19.01 9.79 -46.09
N ALA A 28 -18.43 8.81 -46.77
CA ALA A 28 -18.02 7.51 -46.29
C ALA A 28 -17.10 7.54 -45.09
N SER A 29 -17.45 6.78 -44.09
CA SER A 29 -16.58 6.49 -42.92
C SER A 29 -15.65 5.34 -43.25
N SER A 30 -14.35 5.62 -43.35
CA SER A 30 -13.32 4.61 -43.18
C SER A 30 -13.12 4.41 -41.69
N SER A 31 -13.57 3.29 -41.16
CA SER A 31 -13.33 2.87 -39.79
C SER A 31 -11.85 2.51 -39.59
N ALA A 32 -11.13 3.32 -38.84
CA ALA A 32 -9.88 2.91 -38.24
C ALA A 32 -10.18 2.03 -37.02
N PRO A 33 -9.43 0.93 -36.80
CA PRO A 33 -9.70 0.07 -35.65
C PRO A 33 -9.25 0.75 -34.34
N SER A 34 -10.07 0.61 -33.33
CA SER A 34 -9.83 1.00 -31.93
C SER A 34 -8.57 0.29 -31.39
N PRO A 35 -7.69 0.97 -30.63
CA PRO A 35 -6.49 0.37 -30.06
C PRO A 35 -6.72 -0.39 -28.73
N TYR A 36 -7.94 -0.83 -28.43
CA TYR A 36 -8.26 -1.59 -27.24
C TYR A 36 -8.65 -3.03 -27.56
N ALA A 37 -7.69 -3.80 -28.07
CA ALA A 37 -7.70 -5.24 -27.97
C ALA A 37 -6.39 -5.65 -27.30
N ALA A 38 -6.35 -5.59 -25.98
CA ALA A 38 -5.29 -6.22 -25.21
C ALA A 38 -5.59 -7.71 -25.14
N PRO A 39 -4.62 -8.60 -25.47
CA PRO A 39 -4.82 -10.02 -25.26
C PRO A 39 -4.86 -10.30 -23.76
N SER A 40 -5.90 -10.98 -23.31
CA SER A 40 -6.04 -11.57 -22.00
C SER A 40 -4.88 -12.56 -21.74
N ALA A 41 -3.91 -12.17 -20.93
CA ALA A 41 -2.84 -13.03 -20.48
C ALA A 41 -2.52 -12.75 -19.01
N TYR A 42 -3.51 -12.92 -18.15
CA TYR A 42 -3.33 -12.89 -16.70
C TYR A 42 -3.95 -14.11 -16.08
N ALA A 43 -3.30 -15.21 -16.27
CA ALA A 43 -3.42 -16.34 -15.35
C ALA A 43 -2.14 -17.13 -15.42
N LEU A 44 -1.32 -16.99 -14.40
CA LEU A 44 -0.35 -18.02 -14.09
C LEU A 44 -1.15 -19.19 -13.52
N SER A 45 -1.35 -20.25 -14.33
CA SER A 45 -1.95 -21.47 -13.84
C SER A 45 -1.16 -22.00 -12.64
N ARG A 46 -1.83 -22.59 -11.66
CA ARG A 46 -1.22 -23.31 -10.52
C ARG A 46 -0.08 -24.27 -10.93
N ARG A 47 -0.10 -24.79 -12.17
CA ARG A 47 0.98 -25.60 -12.74
C ARG A 47 2.29 -24.84 -12.94
N GLY A 48 2.25 -23.55 -13.26
CA GLY A 48 3.46 -22.73 -13.36
C GLY A 48 4.12 -22.45 -12.01
N LEU A 49 3.30 -22.25 -10.96
CA LEU A 49 3.80 -22.01 -9.62
C LEU A 49 4.44 -23.25 -8.99
N LEU A 50 3.82 -24.43 -9.15
CA LEU A 50 4.35 -25.69 -8.61
C LEU A 50 5.56 -26.23 -9.37
N ALA A 51 5.67 -25.97 -10.69
CA ALA A 51 6.84 -26.39 -11.47
C ALA A 51 8.09 -25.55 -11.11
N ALA A 52 7.95 -24.27 -10.76
CA ALA A 52 9.08 -23.45 -10.32
C ALA A 52 9.57 -23.82 -8.90
N ALA A 53 8.68 -24.29 -8.03
CA ALA A 53 9.06 -24.76 -6.69
C ALA A 53 9.71 -26.16 -6.69
N GLY A 54 9.38 -27.01 -7.66
CA GLY A 54 9.92 -28.36 -7.79
C GLY A 54 11.36 -28.45 -8.36
N ALA A 55 11.82 -27.43 -9.08
CA ALA A 55 13.15 -27.43 -9.70
C ALA A 55 14.28 -27.01 -8.75
N ALA A 56 13.98 -26.39 -7.61
CA ALA A 56 14.99 -25.96 -6.65
C ALA A 56 15.29 -27.01 -5.53
N GLY A 57 14.57 -28.12 -5.50
CA GLY A 57 14.63 -29.11 -4.40
C GLY A 57 15.43 -30.39 -4.67
N ALA A 58 16.00 -30.60 -5.87
CA ALA A 58 16.55 -31.89 -6.28
C ALA A 58 18.08 -31.92 -6.49
N ALA A 59 18.84 -30.97 -6.00
CA ALA A 59 20.31 -30.97 -6.14
C ALA A 59 21.02 -30.91 -4.78
N GLY A 60 20.84 -31.92 -3.93
CA GLY A 60 21.55 -31.90 -2.66
C GLY A 60 21.45 -33.13 -1.79
N LEU A 61 21.58 -34.33 -2.33
CA LEU A 61 21.83 -35.54 -1.50
C LEU A 61 22.53 -36.59 -2.36
N LEU A 62 23.83 -36.57 -2.44
CA LEU A 62 24.72 -37.74 -2.63
C LEU A 62 26.18 -37.28 -2.49
N GLY A 63 26.90 -37.82 -1.51
CA GLY A 63 28.33 -37.77 -1.45
C GLY A 63 28.96 -37.34 -0.14
N ALA A 64 28.83 -38.17 0.92
CA ALA A 64 29.80 -38.13 2.02
C ALA A 64 31.09 -38.84 1.59
N GLY A 65 32.10 -38.10 1.25
CA GLY A 65 33.46 -38.56 1.10
C GLY A 65 34.34 -37.96 2.23
N PRO A 66 35.47 -38.61 2.59
CA PRO A 66 36.20 -38.32 3.82
C PRO A 66 36.84 -36.93 3.81
N ALA A 67 36.82 -36.29 5.00
CA ALA A 67 37.38 -34.98 5.24
C ALA A 67 38.85 -34.89 4.84
N SER A 68 39.12 -34.22 3.74
CA SER A 68 40.44 -33.69 3.44
C SER A 68 40.63 -32.39 4.22
N ALA A 69 41.75 -32.29 4.91
CA ALA A 69 42.13 -31.10 5.68
C ALA A 69 42.03 -29.86 4.79
N ALA A 70 41.07 -28.99 5.10
CA ALA A 70 40.93 -27.71 4.44
C ALA A 70 42.12 -26.85 4.85
N SER A 71 43.01 -26.61 3.88
CA SER A 71 44.01 -25.55 3.97
C SER A 71 43.27 -24.22 4.24
N ALA A 72 43.71 -23.51 5.27
CA ALA A 72 43.18 -22.17 5.61
C ALA A 72 43.19 -21.30 4.34
N PRO A 73 42.12 -20.52 4.08
CA PRO A 73 42.11 -19.61 2.94
C PRO A 73 43.24 -18.60 3.10
N PRO A 74 43.96 -18.24 2.03
CA PRO A 74 45.01 -17.24 2.07
C PRO A 74 44.41 -15.94 2.60
N ALA A 75 45.11 -15.27 3.51
CA ALA A 75 44.77 -14.01 4.09
C ALA A 75 44.58 -12.95 3.00
N GLY A 76 43.40 -12.87 2.41
CA GLY A 76 42.98 -11.74 1.59
C GLY A 76 43.00 -10.51 2.54
N GLY A 77 43.76 -9.47 2.13
CA GLY A 77 44.04 -8.32 2.98
C GLY A 77 42.79 -7.82 3.65
N ARG A 78 42.87 -7.53 4.95
CA ARG A 78 41.77 -7.09 5.84
C ARG A 78 40.96 -5.88 5.35
N ASN A 79 41.32 -5.30 4.19
CA ASN A 79 40.74 -4.07 3.63
C ASN A 79 40.08 -4.24 2.25
N SER A 80 39.96 -5.46 1.67
CA SER A 80 39.29 -5.61 0.37
C SER A 80 37.77 -5.68 0.52
N ALA A 81 37.06 -4.97 -0.36
CA ALA A 81 35.59 -5.02 -0.45
C ALA A 81 35.12 -6.38 -1.01
N ALA A 82 33.88 -6.76 -0.67
CA ALA A 82 33.18 -7.84 -1.37
C ALA A 82 32.63 -7.32 -2.71
N LEU A 83 32.11 -6.09 -2.73
CA LEU A 83 31.52 -5.45 -3.91
C LEU A 83 31.94 -3.97 -3.95
N VAL A 84 32.22 -3.45 -5.14
CA VAL A 84 32.40 -2.01 -5.40
C VAL A 84 31.44 -1.59 -6.52
N LEU A 85 30.52 -0.69 -6.17
CA LEU A 85 29.69 0.03 -7.15
C LEU A 85 30.44 1.29 -7.54
N ARG A 86 30.79 1.44 -8.82
CA ARG A 86 31.57 2.59 -9.34
C ARG A 86 30.80 3.36 -10.41
N ASN A 87 31.32 4.52 -10.79
CA ASN A 87 30.73 5.36 -11.85
C ASN A 87 29.24 5.62 -11.59
N ALA A 88 28.89 5.96 -10.34
CA ALA A 88 27.52 6.17 -9.89
C ALA A 88 27.19 7.63 -9.64
N ALA A 89 25.91 8.00 -9.74
CA ALA A 89 25.34 9.16 -9.12
C ALA A 89 24.86 8.77 -7.72
N VAL A 90 25.71 8.92 -6.69
CA VAL A 90 25.37 8.44 -5.35
C VAL A 90 24.52 9.49 -4.61
N PHE A 91 23.25 9.14 -4.32
CA PHE A 91 22.43 9.90 -3.39
C PHE A 91 22.69 9.40 -1.97
N THR A 92 23.47 10.15 -1.20
CA THR A 92 23.89 9.73 0.15
C THR A 92 22.75 9.78 1.16
N GLY A 93 21.72 10.60 0.95
CA GLY A 93 20.66 10.85 1.92
C GLY A 93 21.09 11.65 3.16
N VAL A 94 22.38 12.03 3.26
CA VAL A 94 22.94 12.81 4.39
C VAL A 94 22.76 14.30 4.11
N THR A 95 22.20 15.02 5.08
CA THR A 95 22.03 16.48 4.98
C THR A 95 23.38 17.20 5.07
N GLY A 96 23.59 18.19 4.18
CA GLY A 96 24.77 19.07 4.25
C GLY A 96 26.07 18.48 3.67
N THR A 97 26.01 17.38 2.92
CA THR A 97 27.21 16.74 2.34
C THR A 97 27.73 17.37 1.05
N ASP A 98 27.01 18.31 0.44
CA ASP A 98 27.40 18.96 -0.83
C ASP A 98 28.77 19.67 -0.78
N ARG A 99 29.31 19.91 0.43
CA ARG A 99 30.65 20.53 0.62
C ARG A 99 31.81 19.57 0.39
N ARG A 100 31.60 18.26 0.29
CA ARG A 100 32.67 17.23 0.17
C ARG A 100 32.90 16.77 -1.26
N GLY A 101 32.21 17.35 -2.23
CA GLY A 101 32.22 16.91 -3.62
C GLY A 101 31.35 15.66 -3.87
N PRO A 102 31.11 15.33 -5.15
CA PRO A 102 30.21 14.23 -5.50
C PRO A 102 30.79 12.88 -5.10
N VAL A 103 29.99 12.06 -4.39
CA VAL A 103 30.27 10.64 -4.18
C VAL A 103 29.94 9.90 -5.47
N ARG A 104 30.90 9.12 -5.99
CA ARG A 104 30.80 8.41 -7.27
C ARG A 104 30.92 6.90 -7.15
N ALA A 105 31.31 6.41 -5.98
CA ALA A 105 31.48 4.99 -5.73
C ALA A 105 31.16 4.62 -4.27
N VAL A 106 30.75 3.36 -4.09
CA VAL A 106 30.45 2.74 -2.79
C VAL A 106 31.17 1.39 -2.73
N ALA A 107 31.94 1.16 -1.67
CA ALA A 107 32.57 -0.14 -1.38
C ALA A 107 31.79 -0.84 -0.26
N VAL A 108 31.43 -2.10 -0.46
CA VAL A 108 30.70 -2.96 0.48
C VAL A 108 31.65 -4.00 1.06
N GLY A 109 31.73 -4.08 2.36
CA GLY A 109 32.55 -5.05 3.08
C GLY A 109 31.93 -6.46 3.09
N ARG A 110 32.76 -7.47 3.37
CA ARG A 110 32.32 -8.87 3.54
C ARG A 110 31.39 -9.07 4.76
N ASP A 111 31.37 -8.10 5.67
CA ASP A 111 30.48 -8.06 6.84
C ASP A 111 29.09 -7.47 6.50
N GLY A 112 28.85 -7.15 5.24
CA GLY A 112 27.58 -6.61 4.75
C GLY A 112 27.37 -5.12 5.07
N LYS A 113 28.44 -4.41 5.47
CA LYS A 113 28.38 -2.97 5.74
C LYS A 113 29.03 -2.16 4.62
N ILE A 114 28.67 -0.89 4.54
CA ILE A 114 29.34 0.09 3.69
C ILE A 114 30.73 0.33 4.30
N LEU A 115 31.76 -0.09 3.58
CA LEU A 115 33.16 0.03 3.98
C LEU A 115 33.67 1.45 3.72
N ALA A 116 33.35 2.03 2.58
CA ALA A 116 33.77 3.36 2.19
C ALA A 116 32.86 3.95 1.11
N THR A 117 32.82 5.28 1.04
CA THR A 117 32.22 6.06 -0.05
C THR A 117 33.23 7.10 -0.55
N GLY A 118 33.17 7.48 -1.83
CA GLY A 118 34.09 8.48 -2.38
C GLY A 118 34.10 8.52 -3.90
N THR A 119 35.23 8.95 -4.47
CA THR A 119 35.47 8.91 -5.92
C THR A 119 35.90 7.51 -6.36
N ASP A 120 35.73 7.19 -7.65
CA ASP A 120 36.20 5.92 -8.24
C ASP A 120 37.70 5.71 -7.97
N ALA A 121 38.51 6.76 -8.10
CA ALA A 121 39.94 6.71 -7.83
C ALA A 121 40.25 6.36 -6.37
N ALA A 122 39.52 6.96 -5.43
CA ALA A 122 39.73 6.72 -4.00
C ALA A 122 39.36 5.30 -3.58
N LEU A 123 38.38 4.68 -4.24
CA LEU A 123 37.90 3.34 -3.89
C LEU A 123 38.67 2.20 -4.58
N ARG A 124 39.56 2.47 -5.55
CA ARG A 124 40.41 1.44 -6.17
C ARG A 124 41.22 0.63 -5.15
N ARG A 125 41.61 1.22 -4.04
CA ARG A 125 42.37 0.56 -2.97
C ARG A 125 41.62 -0.55 -2.25
N TYR A 126 40.27 -0.60 -2.41
CA TYR A 126 39.43 -1.65 -1.83
C TYR A 126 39.14 -2.79 -2.81
N VAL A 127 39.56 -2.64 -4.07
CA VAL A 127 39.39 -3.69 -5.09
C VAL A 127 40.54 -4.71 -4.96
N GLY A 128 40.17 -5.90 -4.55
CA GLY A 128 41.07 -7.07 -4.48
C GLY A 128 40.69 -8.13 -5.53
N ARG A 129 41.39 -9.26 -5.49
CA ARG A 129 41.19 -10.37 -6.47
C ARG A 129 39.71 -10.87 -6.47
N ASP A 130 39.10 -10.95 -5.28
CA ASP A 130 37.76 -11.52 -5.10
C ASP A 130 36.71 -10.42 -4.93
N THR A 131 37.01 -9.18 -5.30
CA THR A 131 36.07 -8.06 -5.26
C THR A 131 35.26 -8.03 -6.55
N GLU A 132 33.96 -8.14 -6.42
CA GLU A 132 33.05 -7.85 -7.51
C GLU A 132 33.03 -6.34 -7.80
N VAL A 133 33.11 -5.95 -9.07
CA VAL A 133 33.07 -4.55 -9.48
C VAL A 133 31.94 -4.33 -10.47
N VAL A 134 30.93 -3.57 -10.06
CA VAL A 134 29.77 -3.24 -10.87
C VAL A 134 29.86 -1.79 -11.34
N ASP A 135 29.74 -1.57 -12.64
CA ASP A 135 29.64 -0.24 -13.24
C ASP A 135 28.19 0.25 -13.23
N ALA A 136 27.95 1.30 -12.47
CA ALA A 136 26.63 1.93 -12.38
C ALA A 136 26.26 2.74 -13.65
N ARG A 137 27.20 2.99 -14.56
CA ARG A 137 27.00 3.73 -15.82
C ARG A 137 26.41 5.13 -15.64
N GLY A 138 26.76 5.82 -14.56
CA GLY A 138 26.22 7.14 -14.20
C GLY A 138 24.86 7.12 -13.50
N ASN A 139 24.26 5.95 -13.33
CA ASN A 139 22.94 5.80 -12.69
C ASN A 139 23.00 5.96 -11.17
N THR A 140 21.84 6.14 -10.55
CA THR A 140 21.76 6.35 -9.10
C THR A 140 22.08 5.09 -8.31
N VAL A 141 22.96 5.24 -7.32
CA VAL A 141 23.10 4.36 -6.16
C VAL A 141 22.64 5.11 -4.93
N MET A 142 21.72 4.53 -4.17
CA MET A 142 21.18 5.14 -2.95
C MET A 142 20.86 4.08 -1.89
N SER A 143 20.50 4.53 -0.68
CA SER A 143 19.90 3.62 0.29
C SER A 143 18.66 2.97 -0.31
N GLY A 144 18.47 1.69 -0.02
CA GLY A 144 17.24 1.00 -0.37
C GLY A 144 16.01 1.72 0.18
N ILE A 145 14.90 1.52 -0.50
CA ILE A 145 13.61 2.11 -0.12
C ILE A 145 13.16 1.53 1.21
N HIS A 146 12.72 2.43 2.09
CA HIS A 146 12.03 2.10 3.33
C HIS A 146 10.55 2.41 3.14
N ASP A 147 9.72 1.38 3.24
CA ASP A 147 8.27 1.50 3.20
C ASP A 147 7.73 1.58 4.63
N GLY A 148 7.25 2.76 5.01
CA GLY A 148 6.82 3.08 6.39
C GLY A 148 5.38 2.73 6.70
N HIS A 149 4.65 2.14 5.74
CA HIS A 149 3.27 1.65 5.88
C HIS A 149 2.91 0.76 4.68
N VAL A 150 2.83 -0.54 4.90
CA VAL A 150 2.56 -1.53 3.86
C VAL A 150 1.94 -2.79 4.47
N HIS A 151 1.26 -3.63 3.67
CA HIS A 151 0.62 -4.89 4.08
C HIS A 151 1.09 -6.06 3.21
N PRO A 152 2.38 -6.45 3.27
CA PRO A 152 2.96 -7.37 2.30
C PRO A 152 2.40 -8.79 2.38
N LEU A 153 2.03 -9.26 3.57
CA LEU A 153 1.44 -10.60 3.73
C LEU A 153 0.00 -10.64 3.22
N GLY A 154 -0.78 -9.59 3.45
CA GLY A 154 -2.10 -9.43 2.84
C GLY A 154 -2.04 -9.40 1.31
N ALA A 155 -1.02 -8.75 0.73
CA ALA A 155 -0.79 -8.80 -0.71
C ALA A 155 -0.46 -10.21 -1.21
N GLY A 156 0.29 -10.99 -0.42
CA GLY A 156 0.58 -12.39 -0.70
C GLY A 156 -0.69 -13.25 -0.70
N GLU A 157 -1.53 -13.12 0.30
CA GLU A 157 -2.80 -13.83 0.39
C GLU A 157 -3.72 -13.50 -0.79
N ARG A 158 -3.93 -12.20 -1.08
CA ARG A 158 -4.73 -11.75 -2.23
C ARG A 158 -4.20 -12.27 -3.56
N SER A 159 -2.90 -12.45 -3.72
CA SER A 159 -2.31 -12.96 -4.96
C SER A 159 -2.65 -14.42 -5.27
N LEU A 160 -3.25 -15.15 -4.33
CA LEU A 160 -3.73 -16.50 -4.53
C LEU A 160 -5.10 -16.57 -5.23
N SER A 161 -5.81 -15.45 -5.32
CA SER A 161 -7.07 -15.32 -6.03
C SER A 161 -6.88 -14.46 -7.28
N PRO A 162 -7.65 -14.70 -8.36
CA PRO A 162 -7.72 -13.77 -9.48
C PRO A 162 -8.33 -12.44 -9.06
N SER A 163 -7.96 -11.34 -9.71
CA SER A 163 -8.44 -9.99 -9.42
C SER A 163 -9.08 -9.37 -10.66
N LEU A 164 -10.16 -8.62 -10.46
CA LEU A 164 -10.78 -7.75 -11.48
C LEU A 164 -10.11 -6.36 -11.54
N GLU A 165 -9.14 -6.08 -10.69
CA GLU A 165 -8.39 -4.81 -10.66
C GLU A 165 -9.30 -3.56 -10.62
N SER A 166 -10.50 -3.70 -10.03
CA SER A 166 -11.55 -2.67 -9.95
C SER A 166 -12.01 -2.13 -11.32
N ALA A 167 -11.87 -2.90 -12.39
CA ALA A 167 -12.26 -2.51 -13.73
C ALA A 167 -13.77 -2.21 -13.83
N GLU A 168 -14.11 -1.24 -14.68
CA GLU A 168 -15.47 -1.03 -15.13
C GLU A 168 -15.76 -2.00 -16.28
N THR A 169 -16.86 -2.74 -16.19
CA THR A 169 -17.19 -3.77 -17.16
C THR A 169 -18.70 -3.81 -17.45
N THR A 170 -19.06 -4.15 -18.68
CA THR A 170 -20.42 -4.61 -18.96
C THR A 170 -20.64 -6.01 -18.39
N PRO A 171 -21.87 -6.46 -18.13
CA PRO A 171 -22.12 -7.84 -17.71
C PRO A 171 -21.53 -8.91 -18.66
N ALA A 172 -21.49 -8.64 -19.96
CA ALA A 172 -20.93 -9.56 -20.96
C ALA A 172 -19.40 -9.67 -20.82
N GLU A 173 -18.69 -8.55 -20.73
CA GLU A 173 -17.23 -8.52 -20.50
C GLU A 173 -16.86 -9.16 -19.16
N LEU A 174 -17.64 -8.90 -18.11
CA LEU A 174 -17.43 -9.54 -16.81
C LEU A 174 -17.51 -11.06 -16.92
N LEU A 175 -18.52 -11.61 -17.60
CA LEU A 175 -18.67 -13.05 -17.79
C LEU A 175 -17.54 -13.65 -18.63
N GLU A 176 -17.03 -12.93 -19.62
CA GLU A 176 -15.86 -13.34 -20.41
C GLU A 176 -14.62 -13.46 -19.53
N ILE A 177 -14.33 -12.42 -18.72
CA ILE A 177 -13.21 -12.41 -17.79
C ILE A 177 -13.32 -13.55 -16.77
N LEU A 178 -14.50 -13.71 -16.15
CA LEU A 178 -14.74 -14.77 -15.17
C LEU A 178 -14.65 -16.18 -15.78
N THR A 179 -15.06 -16.34 -17.04
CA THR A 179 -14.89 -17.60 -17.79
C THR A 179 -13.41 -17.91 -17.99
N GLY A 180 -12.59 -16.89 -18.28
CA GLY A 180 -11.14 -17.02 -18.31
C GLY A 180 -10.57 -17.48 -16.96
N PHE A 181 -11.00 -16.87 -15.86
CA PHE A 181 -10.59 -17.29 -14.52
C PHE A 181 -11.01 -18.73 -14.19
N LEU A 182 -12.20 -19.15 -14.61
CA LEU A 182 -12.63 -20.54 -14.45
C LEU A 182 -11.72 -21.53 -15.20
N ALA A 183 -11.29 -21.17 -16.41
CA ALA A 183 -10.38 -22.00 -17.20
C ALA A 183 -9.00 -22.11 -16.54
N ASP A 184 -8.50 -21.01 -16.01
CA ASP A 184 -7.18 -20.96 -15.35
C ASP A 184 -7.15 -21.61 -13.99
N THR A 185 -8.20 -21.46 -13.19
CA THR A 185 -8.35 -22.13 -11.88
C THR A 185 -8.82 -23.58 -11.99
N GLY A 186 -9.27 -24.01 -13.17
CA GLY A 186 -9.77 -25.35 -13.44
C GLY A 186 -8.72 -26.45 -13.48
N GLY A 187 -7.42 -26.05 -13.51
CA GLY A 187 -6.33 -27.03 -13.69
C GLY A 187 -6.03 -27.92 -12.50
N ALA A 188 -6.25 -27.49 -11.27
CA ALA A 188 -5.89 -28.27 -10.10
C ALA A 188 -6.97 -28.32 -9.01
N GLY A 189 -8.09 -27.69 -9.23
CA GLY A 189 -9.18 -27.60 -8.28
C GLY A 189 -10.53 -27.54 -8.98
N ALA A 190 -10.61 -28.13 -10.14
CA ALA A 190 -11.88 -28.33 -10.85
C ALA A 190 -12.80 -29.31 -10.12
N GLU A 191 -12.61 -29.49 -8.80
CA GLU A 191 -13.61 -30.12 -7.98
C GLU A 191 -14.92 -29.36 -8.19
N PRO A 192 -16.03 -30.07 -8.44
CA PRO A 192 -17.33 -29.44 -8.69
C PRO A 192 -17.78 -28.47 -7.57
N ASP A 193 -17.17 -28.60 -6.41
CA ASP A 193 -17.46 -27.83 -5.19
C ASP A 193 -16.38 -26.79 -4.85
N GLY A 194 -15.31 -26.66 -5.66
CA GLY A 194 -14.24 -25.66 -5.46
C GLY A 194 -14.74 -24.24 -5.68
N TRP A 195 -14.55 -23.35 -4.69
CA TRP A 195 -14.92 -21.95 -4.80
C TRP A 195 -14.11 -21.22 -5.87
N LEU A 196 -14.77 -20.37 -6.69
CA LEU A 196 -14.12 -19.31 -7.42
C LEU A 196 -14.25 -18.03 -6.59
N VAL A 197 -13.16 -17.59 -6.01
CA VAL A 197 -13.06 -16.32 -5.28
C VAL A 197 -12.31 -15.35 -6.17
N VAL A 198 -12.90 -14.19 -6.44
CA VAL A 198 -12.32 -13.14 -7.28
C VAL A 198 -12.23 -11.86 -6.47
N GLU A 199 -11.05 -11.29 -6.39
CA GLU A 199 -10.77 -10.05 -5.66
C GLU A 199 -11.04 -8.81 -6.52
N ASP A 200 -11.12 -7.66 -5.86
CA ASP A 200 -11.14 -6.33 -6.47
C ASP A 200 -12.29 -6.10 -7.46
N TRP A 201 -13.46 -6.65 -7.19
CA TRP A 201 -14.65 -6.25 -7.93
C TRP A 201 -15.02 -4.79 -7.62
N ASN A 202 -15.36 -4.01 -8.67
CA ASN A 202 -15.86 -2.65 -8.51
C ASN A 202 -17.39 -2.64 -8.30
N PRO A 203 -17.89 -2.37 -7.09
CA PRO A 203 -19.33 -2.44 -6.79
C PRO A 203 -20.19 -1.43 -7.55
N VAL A 204 -19.58 -0.39 -8.10
CA VAL A 204 -20.26 0.64 -8.92
C VAL A 204 -19.80 0.62 -10.39
N GLY A 205 -18.95 -0.34 -10.75
CA GLY A 205 -18.29 -0.41 -12.05
C GLY A 205 -19.07 -1.17 -13.13
N LEU A 206 -20.31 -1.62 -12.87
CA LEU A 206 -21.13 -2.26 -13.91
C LEU A 206 -21.69 -1.22 -14.89
N LEU A 207 -21.46 -1.46 -16.19
CA LEU A 207 -21.92 -0.62 -17.28
C LEU A 207 -23.17 -1.21 -17.94
N PRO A 208 -24.12 -0.36 -18.44
CA PRO A 208 -24.13 1.09 -18.26
C PRO A 208 -24.29 1.49 -16.79
N THR A 209 -23.77 2.65 -16.42
CA THR A 209 -23.84 3.16 -15.03
C THR A 209 -25.25 3.03 -14.45
N GLY A 210 -25.34 2.49 -13.23
CA GLY A 210 -26.61 2.20 -12.56
C GLY A 210 -27.10 0.76 -12.73
N THR A 211 -26.38 -0.09 -13.48
CA THR A 211 -26.66 -1.53 -13.55
C THR A 211 -26.45 -2.14 -12.16
N ALA A 212 -27.53 -2.71 -11.59
CA ALA A 212 -27.48 -3.33 -10.29
C ALA A 212 -26.94 -4.77 -10.37
N PRO A 213 -25.96 -5.16 -9.56
CA PRO A 213 -25.48 -6.53 -9.51
C PRO A 213 -26.58 -7.48 -8.99
N HIS A 214 -26.73 -8.62 -9.65
CA HIS A 214 -27.69 -9.66 -9.29
C HIS A 214 -27.08 -11.04 -9.52
N HIS A 215 -27.32 -12.00 -8.61
CA HIS A 215 -26.74 -13.35 -8.68
C HIS A 215 -26.93 -14.02 -10.05
N SER A 216 -28.09 -13.78 -10.72
CA SER A 216 -28.37 -14.35 -12.04
C SER A 216 -27.35 -14.00 -13.12
N MET A 217 -26.63 -12.89 -12.99
CA MET A 217 -25.53 -12.57 -13.90
C MET A 217 -24.38 -13.57 -13.72
N LEU A 218 -24.03 -13.90 -12.48
CA LEU A 218 -22.98 -14.88 -12.17
C LEU A 218 -23.44 -16.32 -12.42
N ASP A 219 -24.75 -16.59 -12.30
CA ASP A 219 -25.33 -17.91 -12.57
C ASP A 219 -25.27 -18.26 -14.07
N ALA A 220 -25.07 -17.27 -14.96
CA ALA A 220 -24.87 -17.50 -16.39
C ALA A 220 -23.48 -18.08 -16.71
N LEU A 221 -22.56 -18.12 -15.78
CA LEU A 221 -21.24 -18.75 -15.96
C LEU A 221 -21.40 -20.28 -16.18
N PRO A 222 -20.59 -20.87 -17.08
CA PRO A 222 -20.64 -22.31 -17.40
C PRO A 222 -20.00 -23.16 -16.26
N THR A 223 -20.51 -23.01 -15.04
CA THR A 223 -19.95 -23.68 -13.87
C THR A 223 -21.03 -24.06 -12.85
N ARG A 224 -20.77 -25.08 -12.04
CA ARG A 224 -21.55 -25.41 -10.83
C ARG A 224 -20.88 -24.96 -9.54
N ARG A 225 -19.71 -24.33 -9.64
CA ARG A 225 -18.92 -23.86 -8.51
C ARG A 225 -19.63 -22.71 -7.81
N PRO A 226 -19.51 -22.58 -6.47
CA PRO A 226 -19.82 -21.33 -5.80
C PRO A 226 -18.84 -20.25 -6.28
N VAL A 227 -19.39 -19.10 -6.71
CA VAL A 227 -18.63 -17.95 -7.24
C VAL A 227 -18.90 -16.77 -6.35
N VAL A 228 -17.84 -16.11 -5.90
CA VAL A 228 -17.91 -14.88 -5.11
C VAL A 228 -16.93 -13.84 -5.66
N LEU A 229 -17.40 -12.63 -5.80
CA LEU A 229 -16.60 -11.45 -6.12
C LEU A 229 -16.50 -10.60 -4.87
N ILE A 230 -15.28 -10.38 -4.40
CA ILE A 230 -14.99 -9.53 -3.24
C ILE A 230 -14.84 -8.10 -3.75
N GLY A 231 -15.61 -7.19 -3.18
CA GLY A 231 -15.54 -5.78 -3.53
C GLY A 231 -14.17 -5.20 -3.19
N GLY A 232 -13.56 -4.49 -4.14
CA GLY A 232 -12.35 -3.73 -3.91
C GLY A 232 -12.51 -2.68 -2.80
N ASP A 233 -13.76 -2.31 -2.47
CA ASP A 233 -14.12 -1.43 -1.36
C ASP A 233 -14.13 -2.11 0.01
N GLY A 234 -13.99 -3.45 0.07
CA GLY A 234 -14.06 -4.24 1.31
C GLY A 234 -15.45 -4.31 1.97
N HIS A 235 -16.40 -3.51 1.49
CA HIS A 235 -17.75 -3.39 2.04
C HIS A 235 -18.80 -4.23 1.31
N ASN A 236 -18.45 -4.78 0.14
CA ASN A 236 -19.36 -5.54 -0.69
C ASN A 236 -18.79 -6.92 -1.04
N LEU A 237 -19.66 -7.90 -1.07
CA LEU A 237 -19.41 -9.22 -1.66
C LEU A 237 -20.59 -9.53 -2.58
N TRP A 238 -20.30 -10.05 -3.77
CA TRP A 238 -21.32 -10.48 -4.72
C TRP A 238 -21.20 -11.98 -5.00
N ALA A 239 -22.22 -12.73 -4.65
CA ALA A 239 -22.29 -14.19 -4.70
C ALA A 239 -23.25 -14.67 -5.78
N ASN A 240 -22.94 -15.79 -6.46
CA ASN A 240 -23.88 -16.50 -7.30
C ASN A 240 -24.91 -17.29 -6.45
N GLN A 241 -25.97 -17.83 -7.07
CA GLN A 241 -26.99 -18.58 -6.35
C GLN A 241 -26.40 -19.81 -5.61
N ARG A 242 -25.44 -20.49 -6.20
CA ARG A 242 -24.79 -21.66 -5.57
C ARG A 242 -24.09 -21.29 -4.26
N ALA A 243 -23.41 -20.15 -4.20
CA ALA A 243 -22.79 -19.67 -2.97
C ALA A 243 -23.84 -19.28 -1.91
N LEU A 244 -24.94 -18.66 -2.32
CA LEU A 244 -26.06 -18.35 -1.43
C LEU A 244 -26.70 -19.62 -0.86
N ASP A 245 -26.91 -20.65 -1.68
CA ASP A 245 -27.47 -21.94 -1.25
C ASP A 245 -26.59 -22.63 -0.20
N ILE A 246 -25.27 -22.67 -0.45
CA ILE A 246 -24.29 -23.24 0.53
C ILE A 246 -24.30 -22.45 1.84
N ALA A 247 -24.48 -21.12 1.77
CA ALA A 247 -24.54 -20.26 2.94
C ALA A 247 -25.92 -20.28 3.65
N GLY A 248 -26.92 -20.94 3.06
CA GLY A 248 -28.28 -21.00 3.59
C GLY A 248 -28.98 -19.63 3.57
N ILE A 249 -28.57 -18.74 2.64
CA ILE A 249 -29.12 -17.38 2.54
C ILE A 249 -30.38 -17.41 1.68
N THR A 250 -31.51 -17.02 2.28
CA THR A 250 -32.83 -17.04 1.69
C THR A 250 -33.57 -15.71 1.89
N ALA A 251 -34.80 -15.61 1.35
CA ALA A 251 -35.67 -14.46 1.64
C ALA A 251 -35.92 -14.25 3.13
N ALA A 252 -35.91 -15.31 3.93
CA ALA A 252 -36.12 -15.27 5.38
C ALA A 252 -34.85 -14.91 6.18
N THR A 253 -33.68 -14.89 5.56
CA THR A 253 -32.43 -14.54 6.27
C THR A 253 -32.48 -13.09 6.75
N PRO A 254 -32.33 -12.83 8.08
CA PRO A 254 -32.31 -11.48 8.62
C PRO A 254 -30.97 -10.81 8.30
N ASP A 255 -30.99 -9.48 8.28
CA ASP A 255 -29.75 -8.71 8.26
C ASP A 255 -28.98 -8.93 9.57
N PRO A 256 -27.69 -9.28 9.53
CA PRO A 256 -26.87 -9.35 10.74
C PRO A 256 -26.61 -7.92 11.28
N VAL A 257 -26.27 -7.84 12.56
CA VAL A 257 -25.86 -6.55 13.16
C VAL A 257 -24.64 -6.03 12.42
N GLY A 258 -24.70 -4.80 11.94
CA GLY A 258 -23.62 -4.18 11.20
C GLY A 258 -23.50 -4.62 9.72
N GLY A 259 -24.48 -5.37 9.19
CA GLY A 259 -24.43 -5.82 7.80
C GLY A 259 -25.80 -5.90 7.14
N LYS A 260 -25.82 -6.05 5.82
CA LYS A 260 -27.07 -6.10 5.04
C LYS A 260 -27.03 -7.19 3.97
N VAL A 261 -28.04 -8.05 3.95
CA VAL A 261 -28.37 -8.94 2.83
C VAL A 261 -29.26 -8.16 1.86
N VAL A 262 -28.69 -7.75 0.72
CA VAL A 262 -29.45 -6.95 -0.26
C VAL A 262 -30.53 -7.82 -0.89
N LYS A 263 -31.79 -7.39 -0.80
CA LYS A 263 -32.96 -8.10 -1.37
C LYS A 263 -33.58 -7.28 -2.49
N GLY A 264 -34.03 -7.97 -3.51
CA GLY A 264 -34.78 -7.40 -4.64
C GLY A 264 -36.21 -7.00 -4.24
N ALA A 265 -36.96 -6.44 -5.18
CA ALA A 265 -38.35 -6.07 -4.99
C ALA A 265 -39.27 -7.27 -4.68
N ASP A 266 -38.86 -8.49 -5.05
CA ASP A 266 -39.50 -9.76 -4.74
C ASP A 266 -39.18 -10.30 -3.35
N GLY A 267 -38.34 -9.58 -2.58
CA GLY A 267 -37.88 -9.98 -1.26
C GLY A 267 -36.79 -11.05 -1.23
N LYS A 268 -36.30 -11.51 -2.37
CA LYS A 268 -35.24 -12.50 -2.46
C LYS A 268 -33.86 -11.85 -2.46
N PRO A 269 -32.81 -12.54 -1.95
CA PRO A 269 -31.44 -12.04 -2.00
C PRO A 269 -30.98 -11.80 -3.44
N THR A 270 -30.35 -10.64 -3.69
CA THR A 270 -29.77 -10.32 -5.01
C THR A 270 -28.40 -10.95 -5.24
N GLY A 271 -27.82 -11.55 -4.22
CA GLY A 271 -26.42 -12.01 -4.21
C GLY A 271 -25.46 -11.02 -3.57
N VAL A 272 -25.86 -9.76 -3.40
CA VAL A 272 -25.00 -8.74 -2.78
C VAL A 272 -25.15 -8.77 -1.27
N LEU A 273 -24.00 -8.87 -0.59
CA LEU A 273 -23.87 -8.86 0.86
C LEU A 273 -22.98 -7.70 1.27
N LYS A 274 -23.45 -6.88 2.22
CA LYS A 274 -22.72 -5.70 2.68
C LYS A 274 -22.19 -5.86 4.09
N ASP A 275 -21.02 -5.29 4.33
CA ASP A 275 -20.40 -5.19 5.64
C ASP A 275 -20.36 -6.57 6.36
N ASP A 276 -20.86 -6.68 7.60
CA ASP A 276 -20.84 -7.92 8.37
C ASP A 276 -21.64 -9.07 7.74
N ALA A 277 -22.56 -8.78 6.80
CA ALA A 277 -23.27 -9.83 6.06
C ALA A 277 -22.36 -10.65 5.14
N GLN A 278 -21.22 -10.11 4.69
CA GLN A 278 -20.21 -10.86 3.94
C GLN A 278 -19.74 -12.10 4.72
N GLY A 279 -19.66 -12.00 6.05
CA GLY A 279 -19.26 -13.10 6.92
C GLY A 279 -20.15 -14.33 6.82
N LEU A 280 -21.40 -14.20 6.35
CA LEU A 280 -22.30 -15.33 6.11
C LEU A 280 -21.75 -16.28 5.03
N VAL A 281 -21.03 -15.75 4.04
CA VAL A 281 -20.40 -16.52 2.96
C VAL A 281 -18.92 -16.72 3.20
N ARG A 282 -18.17 -15.67 3.58
CA ARG A 282 -16.70 -15.75 3.72
C ARG A 282 -16.22 -16.88 4.63
N ARG A 283 -16.94 -17.17 5.72
CA ARG A 283 -16.59 -18.27 6.65
C ARG A 283 -16.66 -19.66 6.04
N LEU A 284 -17.28 -19.80 4.86
CA LEU A 284 -17.45 -21.08 4.15
C LEU A 284 -16.44 -21.25 3.02
N ILE A 285 -15.72 -20.19 2.67
CA ILE A 285 -14.64 -20.25 1.70
C ILE A 285 -13.47 -21.00 2.37
N PRO A 286 -12.92 -22.05 1.73
CA PRO A 286 -11.78 -22.77 2.27
C PRO A 286 -10.58 -21.83 2.47
N GLU A 287 -9.93 -21.95 3.60
CA GLU A 287 -8.69 -21.19 3.86
C GLU A 287 -7.54 -21.78 3.05
N HIS A 288 -6.63 -20.91 2.60
CA HIS A 288 -5.39 -21.34 1.97
C HIS A 288 -4.50 -22.06 2.98
N THR A 289 -3.81 -23.08 2.51
CA THR A 289 -2.83 -23.78 3.33
C THR A 289 -1.66 -22.87 3.69
N ARG A 290 -1.04 -23.14 4.84
CA ARG A 290 0.19 -22.41 5.25
C ARG A 290 1.28 -22.46 4.18
N ALA A 291 1.41 -23.56 3.46
CA ALA A 291 2.40 -23.71 2.39
C ALA A 291 2.12 -22.79 1.20
N GLU A 292 0.86 -22.68 0.79
CA GLU A 292 0.42 -21.75 -0.26
C GLU A 292 0.65 -20.30 0.17
N LEU A 293 0.26 -19.93 1.38
CA LEU A 293 0.48 -18.59 1.93
C LEU A 293 1.98 -18.23 1.97
N VAL A 294 2.83 -19.12 2.48
CA VAL A 294 4.29 -18.87 2.53
C VAL A 294 4.87 -18.74 1.12
N ALA A 295 4.40 -19.55 0.16
CA ALA A 295 4.88 -19.45 -1.23
C ALA A 295 4.48 -18.11 -1.86
N ALA A 296 3.22 -17.71 -1.74
CA ALA A 296 2.70 -16.45 -2.27
C ALA A 296 3.34 -15.23 -1.59
N CYS A 297 3.44 -15.22 -0.27
CA CYS A 297 4.11 -14.15 0.47
C CYS A 297 5.59 -14.02 0.09
N ALA A 298 6.30 -15.12 -0.14
CA ALA A 298 7.69 -15.06 -0.57
C ALA A 298 7.83 -14.49 -2.00
N GLU A 299 6.86 -14.74 -2.87
CA GLU A 299 6.84 -14.15 -4.22
C GLU A 299 6.64 -12.64 -4.17
N VAL A 300 5.67 -12.15 -3.38
CA VAL A 300 5.41 -10.71 -3.25
C VAL A 300 6.55 -9.98 -2.55
N LEU A 301 7.24 -10.61 -1.58
CA LEU A 301 8.47 -10.05 -1.01
C LEU A 301 9.61 -9.98 -2.05
N GLY A 302 9.65 -10.92 -2.99
CA GLY A 302 10.54 -10.85 -4.16
C GLY A 302 10.22 -9.67 -5.07
N LEU A 303 8.94 -9.37 -5.33
CA LEU A 303 8.51 -8.19 -6.08
C LEU A 303 8.89 -6.89 -5.36
N ALA A 304 8.74 -6.86 -4.04
CA ALA A 304 9.17 -5.72 -3.24
C ALA A 304 10.69 -5.49 -3.34
N ALA A 305 11.48 -6.55 -3.32
CA ALA A 305 12.93 -6.45 -3.58
C ALA A 305 13.23 -5.93 -4.99
N ALA A 306 12.47 -6.36 -6.00
CA ALA A 306 12.59 -5.88 -7.38
C ALA A 306 12.16 -4.40 -7.54
N SER A 307 11.35 -3.88 -6.63
CA SER A 307 10.98 -2.45 -6.56
C SER A 307 12.00 -1.62 -5.74
N GLY A 308 13.04 -2.25 -5.20
CA GLY A 308 14.08 -1.60 -4.40
C GLY A 308 13.77 -1.48 -2.91
N VAL A 309 12.72 -2.13 -2.42
CA VAL A 309 12.31 -2.07 -1.01
C VAL A 309 13.18 -3.00 -0.17
N THR A 310 13.89 -2.43 0.79
CA THR A 310 14.80 -3.14 1.69
C THR A 310 14.30 -3.24 3.13
N THR A 311 13.41 -2.33 3.51
CA THR A 311 12.79 -2.29 4.83
C THR A 311 11.30 -2.00 4.70
N MET A 312 10.50 -2.72 5.46
CA MET A 312 9.03 -2.56 5.47
C MET A 312 8.51 -2.43 6.90
N MET A 313 7.56 -1.55 7.11
CA MET A 313 6.72 -1.59 8.29
C MET A 313 5.37 -2.19 7.90
N ASP A 314 5.19 -3.47 8.28
CA ASP A 314 3.89 -4.13 8.08
C ASP A 314 2.89 -3.55 9.08
N ALA A 315 1.89 -2.86 8.55
CA ALA A 315 1.01 -2.02 9.35
C ALA A 315 -0.21 -2.76 9.93
N LEU A 316 -0.28 -4.10 9.76
CA LEU A 316 -1.44 -4.88 10.21
C LEU A 316 -1.02 -6.29 10.65
N VAL A 317 -0.34 -6.39 11.79
CA VAL A 317 0.26 -7.64 12.24
C VAL A 317 -0.40 -8.18 13.52
N GLY A 318 -0.85 -9.42 13.46
CA GLY A 318 -1.24 -10.24 14.60
C GLY A 318 -0.36 -11.49 14.71
N ARG A 319 -0.85 -12.50 15.44
CA ARG A 319 -0.15 -13.78 15.61
C ARG A 319 0.04 -14.52 14.28
N HIS A 320 -1.00 -14.57 13.45
CA HIS A 320 -0.99 -15.28 12.18
C HIS A 320 0.13 -14.76 11.26
N GLU A 321 0.24 -13.44 11.10
CA GLU A 321 1.27 -12.80 10.28
C GLU A 321 2.67 -13.07 10.85
N LEU A 322 2.83 -13.07 12.17
CA LEU A 322 4.13 -13.40 12.81
C LEU A 322 4.55 -14.84 12.54
N GLU A 323 3.61 -15.79 12.55
CA GLU A 323 3.86 -17.18 12.20
C GLU A 323 4.26 -17.36 10.73
N LEU A 324 3.65 -16.57 9.82
CA LEU A 324 4.06 -16.54 8.41
C LEU A 324 5.46 -15.97 8.24
N TYR A 325 5.79 -14.86 8.94
CA TYR A 325 7.16 -14.31 8.93
C TYR A 325 8.18 -15.30 9.51
N GLN A 326 7.82 -16.04 10.56
CA GLN A 326 8.67 -17.09 11.11
C GLN A 326 8.97 -18.17 10.07
N ALA A 327 7.92 -18.64 9.36
CA ALA A 327 8.07 -19.64 8.31
C ALA A 327 8.89 -19.14 7.12
N LEU A 328 8.67 -17.89 6.68
CA LEU A 328 9.46 -17.23 5.63
C LEU A 328 10.91 -17.09 6.01
N SER A 329 11.19 -16.68 7.25
CA SER A 329 12.54 -16.55 7.78
C SER A 329 13.26 -17.88 7.87
N ALA A 330 12.59 -18.92 8.39
CA ALA A 330 13.13 -20.28 8.47
C ALA A 330 13.44 -20.88 7.10
N ALA A 331 12.62 -20.56 6.09
CA ALA A 331 12.83 -20.95 4.69
C ALA A 331 13.91 -20.11 3.97
N GLY A 332 14.48 -19.08 4.63
CA GLY A 332 15.43 -18.15 4.00
C GLY A 332 14.80 -17.23 2.93
N ARG A 333 13.47 -17.07 2.95
CA ARG A 333 12.68 -16.34 1.96
C ARG A 333 12.19 -14.97 2.46
N LEU A 334 12.78 -14.44 3.52
CA LEU A 334 12.53 -13.10 4.06
C LEU A 334 13.74 -12.19 3.78
N PRO A 335 13.80 -11.56 2.61
CA PRO A 335 14.97 -10.75 2.25
C PRO A 335 15.00 -9.38 2.92
N GLN A 336 13.84 -8.77 3.21
CA GLN A 336 13.72 -7.44 3.79
C GLN A 336 13.86 -7.44 5.32
N ARG A 337 14.08 -6.26 5.88
CA ARG A 337 13.90 -5.97 7.30
C ARG A 337 12.44 -5.62 7.54
N ILE A 338 11.80 -6.29 8.48
CA ILE A 338 10.39 -6.08 8.80
C ILE A 338 10.25 -5.46 10.19
N VAL A 339 9.46 -4.40 10.29
CA VAL A 339 8.97 -3.84 11.55
C VAL A 339 7.48 -4.17 11.66
N PRO A 340 7.10 -5.22 12.40
CA PRO A 340 5.69 -5.54 12.58
C PRO A 340 5.02 -4.51 13.48
N ALA A 341 3.98 -3.83 12.99
CA ALA A 341 3.10 -3.01 13.80
C ALA A 341 1.94 -3.88 14.30
N ILE A 342 1.98 -4.21 15.58
CA ILE A 342 0.96 -5.05 16.20
C ILE A 342 -0.37 -4.31 16.19
N ARG A 343 -1.37 -4.88 15.53
CA ARG A 343 -2.72 -4.32 15.47
C ARG A 343 -3.40 -4.43 16.83
N LEU A 344 -4.02 -3.33 17.25
CA LEU A 344 -4.98 -3.31 18.35
C LEU A 344 -6.32 -2.77 17.83
N ASP A 345 -7.39 -3.43 18.22
CA ASP A 345 -8.76 -2.98 17.94
C ASP A 345 -9.25 -1.92 18.96
N ALA A 346 -10.45 -1.42 18.74
CA ALA A 346 -11.04 -0.38 19.59
C ALA A 346 -11.29 -0.84 21.04
N ASP A 347 -11.62 -2.10 21.26
CA ASP A 347 -11.85 -2.65 22.59
C ASP A 347 -10.52 -2.83 23.33
N GLN A 348 -9.51 -3.35 22.64
CA GLN A 348 -8.15 -3.43 23.16
C GLN A 348 -7.58 -2.05 23.50
N ALA A 349 -7.94 -1.01 22.74
CA ALA A 349 -7.51 0.36 23.05
C ALA A 349 -8.05 0.89 24.38
N ARG A 350 -9.16 0.36 24.89
CA ARG A 350 -9.73 0.70 26.19
C ARG A 350 -9.05 0.00 27.37
N ASP A 351 -8.29 -1.09 27.11
CA ASP A 351 -7.47 -1.79 28.10
C ASP A 351 -5.97 -1.68 27.79
N PRO A 352 -5.31 -0.57 28.14
CA PRO A 352 -3.90 -0.40 27.87
C PRO A 352 -2.98 -1.42 28.55
N ALA A 353 -3.38 -1.99 29.68
CA ALA A 353 -2.58 -2.95 30.43
C ALA A 353 -2.61 -4.33 29.75
N GLY A 354 -3.80 -4.83 29.42
CA GLY A 354 -3.99 -6.07 28.69
C GLY A 354 -3.36 -6.01 27.28
N SER A 355 -3.56 -4.90 26.58
CA SER A 355 -2.95 -4.68 25.25
C SER A 355 -1.43 -4.68 25.28
N LEU A 356 -0.83 -4.04 26.29
CA LEU A 356 0.62 -4.06 26.48
C LEU A 356 1.12 -5.46 26.81
N ALA A 357 0.39 -6.22 27.64
CA ALA A 357 0.72 -7.61 27.97
C ALA A 357 0.67 -8.50 26.72
N TYR A 358 -0.36 -8.35 25.90
CA TYR A 358 -0.53 -9.04 24.60
C TYR A 358 0.65 -8.75 23.66
N ALA A 359 0.95 -7.48 23.39
CA ALA A 359 2.04 -7.11 22.50
C ALA A 359 3.41 -7.59 22.99
N ARG A 360 3.65 -7.55 24.30
CA ARG A 360 4.85 -8.10 24.92
C ARG A 360 4.92 -9.63 24.83
N GLY A 361 3.77 -10.29 24.88
CA GLY A 361 3.65 -11.74 24.67
C GLY A 361 4.13 -12.12 23.27
N LEU A 362 3.56 -11.50 22.26
CA LEU A 362 3.95 -11.71 20.87
C LEU A 362 5.43 -11.40 20.65
N ARG A 363 5.91 -10.27 21.17
CA ARG A 363 7.33 -9.94 21.05
C ARG A 363 8.23 -11.03 21.62
N ARG A 364 8.01 -11.49 22.86
CA ARG A 364 8.83 -12.57 23.49
C ARG A 364 8.86 -13.85 22.67
N GLU A 365 7.75 -14.17 22.02
CA GLU A 365 7.62 -15.40 21.22
C GLU A 365 8.34 -15.31 19.88
N PHE A 366 8.36 -14.14 19.25
CA PHE A 366 8.85 -13.97 17.89
C PHE A 366 10.08 -13.04 17.74
N GLU A 367 10.64 -12.49 18.82
CA GLU A 367 11.75 -11.54 18.71
C GLU A 367 13.06 -12.16 18.19
N GLU A 368 13.22 -13.48 18.27
CA GLU A 368 14.35 -14.22 17.72
C GLU A 368 14.21 -14.51 16.22
N VAL A 369 13.04 -14.24 15.61
CA VAL A 369 12.83 -14.44 14.19
C VAL A 369 13.70 -13.46 13.41
N ARG A 370 14.66 -14.01 12.66
CA ARG A 370 15.59 -13.20 11.87
C ARG A 370 14.86 -12.33 10.86
N GLY A 371 15.14 -11.05 10.86
CA GLY A 371 14.50 -10.07 9.96
C GLY A 371 13.42 -9.23 10.64
N LEU A 372 12.87 -9.67 11.80
CA LEU A 372 11.88 -8.91 12.54
C LEU A 372 12.52 -7.94 13.56
N ARG A 373 11.89 -6.79 13.73
CA ARG A 373 12.23 -5.81 14.75
C ARG A 373 10.96 -5.21 15.37
N PHE A 374 10.63 -5.63 16.57
CA PHE A 374 9.45 -5.18 17.30
C PHE A 374 9.59 -3.78 17.90
N GLY A 375 8.46 -3.09 18.05
CA GLY A 375 8.40 -1.80 18.73
C GLY A 375 7.32 -0.87 18.24
N MET A 376 6.40 -1.36 17.37
CA MET A 376 5.34 -0.56 16.76
C MET A 376 3.96 -1.14 17.07
N ILE A 377 2.98 -0.26 17.30
CA ILE A 377 1.58 -0.59 17.52
C ILE A 377 0.72 0.14 16.49
N LYS A 378 -0.18 -0.56 15.79
CA LYS A 378 -1.17 0.01 14.87
C LYS A 378 -2.51 0.13 15.55
N VAL A 379 -3.13 1.31 15.41
CA VAL A 379 -4.51 1.58 15.83
C VAL A 379 -5.24 2.33 14.71
N PHE A 380 -6.45 1.90 14.42
CA PHE A 380 -7.36 2.65 13.55
C PHE A 380 -8.12 3.67 14.39
N LEU A 381 -8.07 4.94 14.01
CA LEU A 381 -8.84 5.99 14.66
C LEU A 381 -10.11 6.33 13.91
N ASP A 382 -10.13 6.13 12.60
CA ASP A 382 -11.27 6.38 11.72
C ASP A 382 -11.28 5.43 10.51
N GLY A 383 -12.28 5.62 9.64
CA GLY A 383 -12.44 4.93 8.38
C GLY A 383 -11.94 5.75 7.19
N VAL A 384 -12.71 5.78 6.08
CA VAL A 384 -12.39 6.40 4.80
C VAL A 384 -13.23 7.64 4.53
N ILE A 385 -12.67 8.61 3.81
CA ILE A 385 -13.29 9.94 3.64
C ILE A 385 -14.18 10.01 2.39
N GLU A 386 -13.94 9.18 1.40
CA GLU A 386 -14.59 9.21 0.10
C GLU A 386 -16.07 8.82 0.18
N TYR A 387 -16.86 9.46 -0.68
CA TYR A 387 -18.23 9.03 -0.95
C TYR A 387 -18.21 7.69 -1.73
N PRO A 388 -19.12 6.73 -1.44
CA PRO A 388 -20.24 6.81 -0.52
C PRO A 388 -19.96 6.41 0.94
N ALA A 389 -18.76 5.96 1.29
CA ALA A 389 -18.45 5.43 2.61
C ALA A 389 -18.51 6.52 3.71
N GLN A 390 -17.74 7.60 3.57
CA GLN A 390 -17.77 8.78 4.45
C GLN A 390 -17.69 8.43 5.96
N THR A 391 -16.81 7.50 6.30
CA THR A 391 -16.59 7.01 7.68
C THR A 391 -15.39 7.66 8.36
N ALA A 392 -14.53 8.38 7.61
CA ALA A 392 -13.43 9.14 8.22
C ALA A 392 -13.95 10.25 9.14
N ALA A 393 -13.29 10.42 10.29
CA ALA A 393 -13.73 11.35 11.32
C ALA A 393 -13.36 12.79 10.99
N LEU A 394 -14.34 13.65 10.79
CA LEU A 394 -14.18 15.06 10.45
C LEU A 394 -14.55 16.00 11.59
N LEU A 395 -13.86 17.13 11.69
CA LEU A 395 -14.17 18.22 12.61
C LEU A 395 -15.50 18.89 12.25
N GLU A 396 -15.76 19.10 10.96
CA GLU A 396 -17.01 19.60 10.45
C GLU A 396 -17.76 18.51 9.67
N PRO A 397 -19.11 18.55 9.61
CA PRO A 397 -19.90 17.53 8.94
C PRO A 397 -19.53 17.38 7.46
N TYR A 398 -19.74 16.18 6.93
CA TYR A 398 -19.81 15.98 5.48
C TYR A 398 -20.97 16.81 4.91
N LEU A 399 -20.79 17.19 3.64
CA LEU A 399 -21.84 17.86 2.86
C LEU A 399 -22.65 16.82 2.08
N ASP A 400 -23.88 17.15 1.74
CA ASP A 400 -24.63 16.44 0.71
C ASP A 400 -24.12 16.84 -0.70
N GLY A 401 -24.58 16.13 -1.75
CA GLY A 401 -24.17 16.44 -3.12
C GLY A 401 -24.54 17.88 -3.60
N ASN A 402 -25.29 18.65 -2.81
CA ASN A 402 -25.68 20.03 -3.07
C ASN A 402 -24.90 21.03 -2.20
N GLY A 403 -23.89 20.56 -1.47
CA GLY A 403 -23.05 21.39 -0.61
C GLY A 403 -23.67 21.80 0.73
N ARG A 404 -24.75 21.14 1.20
CA ARG A 404 -25.39 21.42 2.49
C ARG A 404 -24.83 20.50 3.57
N PRO A 405 -24.56 21.00 4.79
CA PRO A 405 -24.09 20.15 5.89
C PRO A 405 -25.09 19.04 6.21
N THR A 406 -24.60 17.81 6.33
CA THR A 406 -25.34 16.66 6.83
C THR A 406 -25.17 16.52 8.34
N ALA A 407 -25.75 15.50 8.95
CA ALA A 407 -25.46 15.12 10.34
C ALA A 407 -24.19 14.24 10.47
N ASN A 408 -23.69 13.71 9.34
CA ASN A 408 -22.55 12.79 9.32
C ASN A 408 -21.22 13.55 9.55
N ARG A 409 -20.45 13.12 10.55
CA ARG A 409 -19.07 13.57 10.82
C ARG A 409 -18.08 12.41 10.77
N GLY A 410 -18.47 11.27 10.21
CA GLY A 410 -17.72 10.02 10.32
C GLY A 410 -17.62 9.52 11.76
N GLU A 411 -16.82 8.50 11.95
CA GLU A 411 -16.71 7.79 13.22
C GLU A 411 -15.29 7.86 13.78
N LEU A 412 -15.18 8.11 15.09
CA LEU A 412 -13.96 7.85 15.85
C LEU A 412 -14.08 6.50 16.55
N TYR A 413 -13.23 5.55 16.17
CA TYR A 413 -13.25 4.22 16.77
C TYR A 413 -12.68 4.19 18.20
N THR A 414 -11.85 5.18 18.55
CA THR A 414 -11.24 5.31 19.87
C THR A 414 -11.31 6.77 20.33
N SER A 415 -11.76 7.01 21.57
CA SER A 415 -11.79 8.35 22.13
C SER A 415 -10.37 8.92 22.33
N ALA A 416 -10.22 10.26 22.29
CA ALA A 416 -8.93 10.91 22.55
C ALA A 416 -8.36 10.55 23.94
N ALA A 417 -9.24 10.34 24.93
CA ALA A 417 -8.85 9.96 26.29
C ALA A 417 -8.31 8.53 26.34
N ASP A 418 -8.99 7.57 25.69
CA ASP A 418 -8.55 6.17 25.62
C ASP A 418 -7.26 6.06 24.82
N TYR A 419 -7.20 6.68 23.66
CA TYR A 419 -5.99 6.70 22.84
C TYR A 419 -4.81 7.35 23.55
N GLY A 420 -5.05 8.40 24.33
CA GLY A 420 -4.04 9.03 25.15
C GLY A 420 -3.49 8.10 26.25
N ARG A 421 -4.37 7.36 26.97
CA ARG A 421 -3.96 6.38 27.97
C ARG A 421 -3.19 5.22 27.35
N LEU A 422 -3.67 4.70 26.23
CA LEU A 422 -3.01 3.65 25.45
C LEU A 422 -1.61 4.10 25.04
N SER A 423 -1.52 5.26 24.38
CA SER A 423 -0.25 5.84 23.92
C SER A 423 0.73 6.04 25.06
N ALA A 424 0.26 6.50 26.23
CA ALA A 424 1.11 6.67 27.40
C ALA A 424 1.67 5.34 27.93
N ALA A 425 0.84 4.28 27.97
CA ALA A 425 1.28 2.95 28.40
C ALA A 425 2.36 2.39 27.48
N PHE A 426 2.15 2.45 26.17
CA PHE A 426 3.09 1.94 25.19
C PHE A 426 4.36 2.80 25.09
N ASN A 427 4.28 4.13 25.08
CA ASN A 427 5.45 4.99 25.05
C ASN A 427 6.32 4.83 26.29
N ARG A 428 5.72 4.66 27.49
CA ARG A 428 6.48 4.34 28.73
C ARG A 428 7.22 3.01 28.62
N ALA A 429 6.67 2.05 27.86
CA ALA A 429 7.28 0.75 27.62
C ALA A 429 8.27 0.74 26.44
N GLY A 430 8.54 1.89 25.82
CA GLY A 430 9.47 2.04 24.70
C GLY A 430 8.91 1.66 23.34
N TRP A 431 7.58 1.49 23.22
CA TRP A 431 6.89 1.24 21.95
C TRP A 431 6.43 2.54 21.33
N GLN A 432 6.33 2.53 19.98
CA GLN A 432 5.78 3.61 19.16
C GLN A 432 4.34 3.32 18.81
N MET A 433 3.54 4.36 18.64
CA MET A 433 2.18 4.27 18.13
C MET A 433 2.15 4.69 16.67
N HIS A 434 1.40 3.98 15.86
CA HIS A 434 1.13 4.27 14.46
C HIS A 434 -0.39 4.34 14.27
N ALA A 435 -0.93 5.56 14.17
CA ALA A 435 -2.35 5.80 14.03
C ALA A 435 -2.74 5.85 12.56
N HIS A 436 -3.82 5.18 12.18
CA HIS A 436 -4.57 5.48 10.98
C HIS A 436 -5.36 6.77 11.22
N GLY A 437 -5.23 7.75 10.34
CA GLY A 437 -5.95 9.02 10.44
C GLY A 437 -6.08 9.67 9.08
N LEU A 438 -7.26 9.53 8.46
CA LEU A 438 -7.61 10.18 7.20
C LEU A 438 -8.28 11.52 7.42
N GLY A 439 -9.28 11.57 8.31
CA GLY A 439 -10.02 12.78 8.64
C GLY A 439 -9.28 13.67 9.64
N ASP A 440 -9.52 14.96 9.53
CA ASP A 440 -8.89 15.99 10.37
C ASP A 440 -9.20 15.82 11.87
N ARG A 441 -10.38 15.27 12.24
CA ARG A 441 -10.69 14.94 13.63
C ARG A 441 -9.91 13.74 14.13
N ALA A 442 -9.67 12.73 13.31
CA ALA A 442 -8.84 11.58 13.67
C ALA A 442 -7.37 12.00 13.85
N VAL A 443 -6.84 12.83 12.94
CA VAL A 443 -5.49 13.41 13.06
C VAL A 443 -5.35 14.20 14.36
N ARG A 444 -6.33 15.06 14.68
CA ARG A 444 -6.36 15.83 15.95
C ARG A 444 -6.38 14.89 17.15
N THR A 445 -7.20 13.85 17.11
CA THR A 445 -7.30 12.85 18.19
C THR A 445 -5.96 12.13 18.42
N ALA A 446 -5.25 11.76 17.35
CA ALA A 446 -3.94 11.18 17.46
C ALA A 446 -2.95 12.14 18.15
N LEU A 447 -2.89 13.39 17.69
CA LEU A 447 -2.00 14.41 18.23
C LEU A 447 -2.33 14.77 19.69
N ASP A 448 -3.60 14.82 20.07
CA ASP A 448 -4.05 15.02 21.45
C ASP A 448 -3.62 13.87 22.36
N GLY A 449 -3.77 12.61 21.86
CA GLY A 449 -3.32 11.42 22.55
C GLY A 449 -1.80 11.42 22.76
N TYR A 450 -1.03 11.81 21.76
CA TYR A 450 0.44 11.91 21.86
C TYR A 450 0.88 13.05 22.78
N ALA A 451 0.18 14.18 22.76
CA ALA A 451 0.42 15.27 23.69
C ALA A 451 0.17 14.85 25.14
N TYR A 452 -0.94 14.14 25.38
CA TYR A 452 -1.22 13.55 26.69
C TYR A 452 -0.12 12.58 27.12
N ALA A 453 0.24 11.60 26.26
CA ALA A 453 1.26 10.62 26.54
C ALA A 453 2.60 11.28 26.90
N ARG A 454 3.02 12.27 26.10
CA ARG A 454 4.26 13.03 26.37
C ARG A 454 4.22 13.75 27.72
N ARG A 455 3.08 14.35 28.08
CA ARG A 455 2.92 15.06 29.35
C ARG A 455 3.06 14.12 30.56
N VAL A 456 2.40 12.95 30.50
CA VAL A 456 2.35 12.03 31.65
C VAL A 456 3.54 11.07 31.74
N THR A 457 4.28 10.87 30.64
CA THR A 457 5.45 9.98 30.63
C THR A 457 6.77 10.72 30.65
N GLY A 458 6.80 12.00 30.27
CA GLY A 458 8.02 12.76 30.01
C GLY A 458 8.79 12.34 28.76
N GLN A 459 8.34 11.30 28.02
CA GLN A 459 9.03 10.77 26.85
C GLN A 459 8.95 11.77 25.68
N ARG A 460 10.13 12.27 25.26
CA ARG A 460 10.22 13.27 24.18
C ARG A 460 10.56 12.67 22.81
N ASP A 461 11.14 11.48 22.78
CA ASP A 461 11.53 10.74 21.55
C ASP A 461 10.68 9.48 21.39
N ALA A 462 9.36 9.61 21.49
CA ALA A 462 8.44 8.49 21.26
C ALA A 462 8.38 8.11 19.76
N ARG A 463 8.53 9.09 18.87
CA ARG A 463 8.45 8.93 17.39
C ARG A 463 7.17 8.24 16.95
N ASN A 464 6.06 8.59 17.59
CA ASN A 464 4.77 8.15 17.15
C ASN A 464 4.51 8.66 15.73
N ALA A 465 3.63 7.99 14.98
CA ALA A 465 3.30 8.36 13.61
C ALA A 465 1.78 8.50 13.42
N VAL A 466 1.39 9.32 12.45
CA VAL A 466 0.05 9.32 11.87
C VAL A 466 0.20 8.98 10.40
N ALA A 467 -0.54 7.97 9.95
CA ALA A 467 -0.57 7.53 8.57
C ALA A 467 -1.69 8.22 7.79
N HIS A 468 -1.50 8.28 6.48
CA HIS A 468 -2.41 8.78 5.45
C HIS A 468 -2.48 10.31 5.41
N LEU A 469 -2.98 10.98 6.44
CA LEU A 469 -3.02 12.44 6.50
C LEU A 469 -3.70 13.04 5.27
N GLN A 470 -4.82 12.43 4.86
CA GLN A 470 -5.51 12.84 3.66
C GLN A 470 -6.14 14.23 3.85
N LEU A 471 -6.80 14.48 4.97
CA LEU A 471 -7.28 15.80 5.35
C LEU A 471 -6.67 16.21 6.69
N VAL A 472 -6.01 17.38 6.73
CA VAL A 472 -5.38 17.89 7.97
C VAL A 472 -5.81 19.34 8.21
N ASP A 473 -6.31 19.61 9.41
CA ASP A 473 -6.61 20.97 9.83
C ASP A 473 -5.31 21.81 9.95
N PRO A 474 -5.25 23.02 9.37
CA PRO A 474 -4.06 23.89 9.45
C PRO A 474 -3.55 24.14 10.86
N ALA A 475 -4.43 24.16 11.85
CA ALA A 475 -4.04 24.37 13.26
C ALA A 475 -3.19 23.21 13.82
N ASP A 476 -3.26 22.04 13.21
CA ASP A 476 -2.53 20.85 13.67
C ASP A 476 -1.15 20.68 13.02
N LEU A 477 -0.85 21.38 11.93
CA LEU A 477 0.39 21.20 11.16
C LEU A 477 1.66 21.34 12.02
N ARG A 478 1.74 22.37 12.87
CA ARG A 478 2.91 22.61 13.73
C ARG A 478 3.05 21.59 14.86
N ARG A 479 1.97 20.91 15.23
CA ARG A 479 1.95 19.95 16.33
C ARG A 479 2.80 18.71 16.03
N PHE A 480 2.93 18.33 14.76
CA PHE A 480 3.80 17.21 14.36
C PHE A 480 5.24 17.46 14.78
N ALA A 481 5.81 18.61 14.46
CA ALA A 481 7.15 18.99 14.87
C ALA A 481 7.27 19.14 16.40
N GLN A 482 6.31 19.82 17.03
CA GLN A 482 6.30 20.06 18.46
C GLN A 482 6.28 18.76 19.29
N LEU A 483 5.58 17.74 18.79
CA LEU A 483 5.43 16.45 19.46
C LEU A 483 6.46 15.39 19.00
N GLY A 484 7.21 15.67 17.92
CA GLY A 484 8.14 14.71 17.31
C GLY A 484 7.40 13.55 16.64
N VAL A 485 6.26 13.83 16.01
CA VAL A 485 5.42 12.86 15.31
C VAL A 485 5.82 12.76 13.84
N ALA A 486 5.96 11.54 13.35
CA ALA A 486 6.17 11.27 11.92
C ALA A 486 4.88 11.49 11.14
N ALA A 487 4.96 12.23 10.04
CA ALA A 487 3.89 12.36 9.05
C ALA A 487 4.11 11.30 7.97
N CYS A 488 3.46 10.14 8.10
CA CYS A 488 3.61 8.99 7.21
C CYS A 488 2.56 9.09 6.08
N MET A 489 3.00 9.48 4.88
CA MET A 489 2.09 9.84 3.80
C MET A 489 2.20 8.87 2.62
N GLN A 490 1.07 8.62 1.99
CA GLN A 490 0.90 7.85 0.76
C GLN A 490 0.67 8.85 -0.39
N LEU A 491 1.76 9.48 -0.88
CA LEU A 491 1.66 10.60 -1.80
C LEU A 491 1.33 10.22 -3.26
N GLN A 492 1.22 8.93 -3.61
CA GLN A 492 0.62 8.51 -4.87
C GLN A 492 -0.84 8.96 -4.99
N TRP A 493 -1.55 9.07 -3.87
CA TRP A 493 -2.94 9.56 -3.82
C TRP A 493 -3.07 11.08 -3.88
N ALA A 494 -1.96 11.79 -3.77
CA ALA A 494 -1.94 13.24 -3.80
C ALA A 494 -2.02 13.80 -5.23
N ALA A 495 -2.79 13.17 -6.08
CA ALA A 495 -3.03 13.49 -7.48
C ALA A 495 -4.46 13.98 -7.71
N ARG A 496 -4.68 14.65 -8.83
CA ARG A 496 -6.03 15.02 -9.28
C ARG A 496 -6.61 13.84 -10.04
N ASP A 497 -7.65 13.24 -9.52
CA ASP A 497 -8.35 12.10 -10.09
C ASP A 497 -9.82 12.08 -9.62
N THR A 498 -10.57 11.07 -10.03
CA THR A 498 -11.96 10.85 -9.64
C THR A 498 -12.12 10.75 -8.12
N TRP A 499 -11.17 10.11 -7.42
CA TRP A 499 -11.22 9.92 -5.97
C TRP A 499 -11.03 11.22 -5.20
N THR A 500 -10.07 12.03 -5.60
CA THR A 500 -9.76 13.29 -4.93
C THR A 500 -10.73 14.42 -5.32
N VAL A 501 -11.32 14.39 -6.52
CA VAL A 501 -12.19 15.47 -6.98
C VAL A 501 -13.66 15.08 -6.89
N GLU A 502 -14.07 14.01 -7.57
CA GLU A 502 -15.49 13.68 -7.69
C GLU A 502 -16.04 13.05 -6.41
N ALA A 503 -15.27 12.18 -5.78
CA ALA A 503 -15.67 11.50 -4.54
C ALA A 503 -15.45 12.36 -3.27
N LEU A 504 -14.71 13.47 -3.33
CA LEU A 504 -14.40 14.29 -2.15
C LEU A 504 -14.89 15.73 -2.24
N LEU A 505 -14.58 16.46 -3.32
CA LEU A 505 -14.82 17.91 -3.37
C LEU A 505 -16.27 18.30 -3.08
N PRO A 506 -17.31 17.64 -3.63
CA PRO A 506 -18.69 17.96 -3.31
C PRO A 506 -19.06 17.73 -1.84
N TYR A 507 -18.40 16.77 -1.19
CA TYR A 507 -18.75 16.26 0.13
C TYR A 507 -17.98 16.89 1.29
N ILE A 508 -16.85 17.53 1.02
CA ILE A 508 -16.08 18.27 2.03
C ILE A 508 -15.98 19.76 1.73
N GLY A 509 -16.32 20.18 0.52
CA GLY A 509 -16.28 21.58 0.06
C GLY A 509 -14.87 22.10 -0.21
N PRO A 510 -14.72 23.20 -1.00
CA PRO A 510 -13.44 23.67 -1.47
C PRO A 510 -12.49 24.15 -0.38
N GLU A 511 -13.02 24.70 0.74
CA GLU A 511 -12.20 25.22 1.83
C GLU A 511 -11.45 24.13 2.59
N ARG A 512 -12.09 22.97 2.80
CA ARG A 512 -11.41 21.81 3.40
C ARG A 512 -10.57 21.07 2.36
N HIS A 513 -11.10 20.90 1.16
CA HIS A 513 -10.45 20.16 0.08
C HIS A 513 -9.04 20.68 -0.24
N ARG A 514 -8.78 21.98 -0.13
CA ARG A 514 -7.45 22.58 -0.35
C ARG A 514 -6.37 22.14 0.66
N TRP A 515 -6.76 21.40 1.70
CA TRP A 515 -5.88 20.84 2.72
C TRP A 515 -5.68 19.33 2.57
N LEU A 516 -6.01 18.80 1.37
CA LEU A 516 -5.71 17.42 1.04
C LEU A 516 -4.20 17.20 0.87
N TYR A 517 -3.70 16.18 1.53
CA TYR A 517 -2.29 15.77 1.50
C TYR A 517 -1.32 16.96 1.63
N PRO A 518 -1.32 17.72 2.74
CA PRO A 518 -0.61 18.97 2.87
C PRO A 518 0.88 18.75 3.17
N ALA A 519 1.59 18.03 2.29
CA ALA A 519 2.94 17.54 2.50
C ALA A 519 3.96 18.69 2.68
N ARG A 520 3.95 19.69 1.77
CA ARG A 520 4.87 20.83 1.89
C ARG A 520 4.51 21.75 3.05
N SER A 521 3.23 21.86 3.36
CA SER A 521 2.78 22.63 4.52
C SER A 521 3.26 21.99 5.82
N LEU A 522 3.22 20.65 5.95
CA LEU A 522 3.80 19.88 7.05
C LEU A 522 5.33 20.06 7.11
N GLU A 523 6.03 19.94 5.97
CA GLU A 523 7.48 20.16 5.87
C GLU A 523 7.86 21.56 6.38
N LYS A 524 7.18 22.60 5.88
CA LYS A 524 7.40 24.01 6.32
C LYS A 524 7.08 24.22 7.79
N ALA A 525 6.15 23.47 8.36
CA ALA A 525 5.84 23.48 9.78
C ALA A 525 6.87 22.70 10.62
N GLY A 526 7.89 22.11 10.00
CA GLY A 526 8.97 21.36 10.65
C GLY A 526 8.65 19.90 10.93
N ALA A 527 7.55 19.36 10.42
CA ALA A 527 7.23 17.94 10.55
C ALA A 527 8.25 17.08 9.81
N ARG A 528 8.55 15.91 10.35
CA ARG A 528 9.33 14.91 9.65
C ARG A 528 8.43 14.09 8.76
N LEU A 529 8.62 14.24 7.44
CA LEU A 529 7.89 13.47 6.46
C LEU A 529 8.49 12.08 6.32
N THR A 530 7.63 11.07 6.21
CA THR A 530 7.98 9.67 5.94
C THR A 530 7.02 9.10 4.91
N GLY A 531 7.46 8.12 4.13
CA GLY A 531 6.67 7.54 3.05
C GLY A 531 6.27 6.10 3.32
N GLY A 532 5.14 5.71 2.79
CA GLY A 532 4.64 4.34 2.78
C GLY A 532 3.77 4.11 1.54
N SER A 533 3.74 2.89 0.99
CA SER A 533 2.96 2.57 -0.20
C SER A 533 1.51 2.27 0.09
N ASP A 534 1.27 1.73 1.27
CA ASP A 534 0.00 1.10 1.65
C ASP A 534 -0.42 -0.05 0.70
N TRP A 535 0.60 -0.66 0.01
CA TRP A 535 0.34 -1.82 -0.84
C TRP A 535 -0.25 -2.96 -0.02
N PRO A 536 -1.31 -3.68 -0.48
CA PRO A 536 -1.91 -3.68 -1.81
C PRO A 536 -3.13 -2.78 -1.98
N VAL A 537 -3.35 -1.79 -1.09
CA VAL A 537 -4.41 -0.78 -1.28
C VAL A 537 -4.16 0.04 -2.55
N ASP A 538 -2.90 0.31 -2.84
CA ASP A 538 -2.43 0.85 -4.13
C ASP A 538 -1.22 0.02 -4.61
N SER A 539 -0.66 0.40 -5.74
CA SER A 539 0.46 -0.31 -6.34
C SER A 539 1.72 -0.24 -5.49
N LEU A 540 2.56 -1.28 -5.56
CA LEU A 540 3.89 -1.29 -4.95
C LEU A 540 4.87 -0.28 -5.58
N GLN A 541 4.44 0.47 -6.59
CA GLN A 541 5.26 1.40 -7.38
C GLN A 541 5.66 2.64 -6.58
N VAL A 542 6.64 2.51 -5.67
CA VAL A 542 7.17 3.62 -4.86
C VAL A 542 7.62 4.79 -5.73
N TRP A 543 8.10 4.52 -6.94
CA TRP A 543 8.55 5.57 -7.88
C TRP A 543 7.41 6.46 -8.37
N ASN A 544 6.17 5.94 -8.45
CA ASN A 544 4.98 6.76 -8.70
C ASN A 544 4.71 7.72 -7.53
N GLN A 545 4.87 7.26 -6.28
CA GLN A 545 4.78 8.14 -5.13
C GLN A 545 5.78 9.30 -5.21
N LEU A 546 7.04 8.99 -5.55
CA LEU A 546 8.08 9.99 -5.66
C LEU A 546 7.74 11.01 -6.75
N ARG A 547 7.26 10.56 -7.91
CA ARG A 547 6.82 11.45 -8.98
C ARG A 547 5.66 12.32 -8.53
N THR A 548 4.58 11.72 -8.03
CA THR A 548 3.36 12.43 -7.62
C THR A 548 3.63 13.42 -6.48
N ALA A 549 4.53 13.10 -5.55
CA ALA A 549 4.94 14.03 -4.50
C ALA A 549 5.58 15.32 -5.06
N ILE A 550 6.21 15.26 -6.25
CA ILE A 550 6.91 16.38 -6.89
C ILE A 550 5.99 17.14 -7.85
N ASP A 551 5.21 16.46 -8.69
CA ASP A 551 4.40 17.10 -9.72
C ASP A 551 2.90 17.17 -9.39
N ARG A 552 2.42 16.39 -8.43
CA ARG A 552 1.01 16.32 -8.00
C ARG A 552 0.05 15.93 -9.12
N GLN A 553 0.56 15.27 -10.15
CA GLN A 553 -0.22 14.79 -11.29
C GLN A 553 -0.55 13.32 -11.14
N GLY A 554 -1.77 12.95 -11.53
CA GLY A 554 -2.16 11.57 -11.74
C GLY A 554 -1.56 10.99 -13.03
N SER A 555 -1.81 9.69 -13.27
CA SER A 555 -1.30 8.98 -14.44
C SER A 555 -1.92 9.47 -15.77
N GLU A 556 -3.07 10.09 -15.76
CA GLU A 556 -3.89 10.37 -16.95
C GLU A 556 -3.91 11.85 -17.38
N GLY A 557 -3.05 12.71 -16.83
CA GLY A 557 -2.99 14.12 -17.22
C GLY A 557 -4.22 14.95 -16.82
N ALA A 558 -4.99 14.49 -15.84
CA ALA A 558 -6.19 15.16 -15.32
C ALA A 558 -5.92 16.50 -14.63
N GLY A 559 -4.67 16.98 -14.66
CA GLY A 559 -4.22 18.20 -14.00
C GLY A 559 -3.56 17.93 -12.65
N GLU A 560 -3.26 19.01 -11.92
CA GLU A 560 -2.46 19.00 -10.71
C GLU A 560 -3.33 19.22 -9.47
N LEU A 561 -3.07 18.46 -8.38
CA LEU A 561 -3.73 18.68 -7.09
C LEU A 561 -2.89 19.60 -6.21
N TYR A 562 -3.20 20.91 -6.22
CA TYR A 562 -2.53 21.93 -5.37
C TYR A 562 -0.99 21.92 -5.46
N ARG A 563 -0.43 21.71 -6.65
CA ARG A 563 1.01 21.62 -6.88
C ARG A 563 1.79 22.82 -6.36
N GLU A 564 1.37 24.03 -6.68
CA GLU A 564 2.06 25.25 -6.26
C GLU A 564 2.23 25.34 -4.75
N LYS A 565 1.25 24.84 -4.02
CA LYS A 565 1.21 24.88 -2.55
C LYS A 565 1.90 23.69 -1.91
N GLU A 566 1.68 22.47 -2.42
CA GLU A 566 1.97 21.23 -1.70
C GLU A 566 3.01 20.31 -2.37
N ALA A 567 3.55 20.66 -3.53
CA ALA A 567 4.63 19.90 -4.16
C ALA A 567 5.91 19.93 -3.32
N LEU A 568 6.54 18.78 -3.20
CA LEU A 568 7.81 18.61 -2.51
C LEU A 568 9.00 18.73 -3.45
N SER A 569 10.17 19.04 -2.90
CA SER A 569 11.41 18.93 -3.64
C SER A 569 11.77 17.45 -3.86
N ARG A 570 12.50 17.18 -4.94
CA ARG A 570 13.05 15.85 -5.23
C ARG A 570 13.90 15.31 -4.06
N ASP A 571 14.74 16.13 -3.47
CA ASP A 571 15.58 15.77 -2.33
C ASP A 571 14.74 15.36 -1.12
N THR A 572 13.73 16.16 -0.77
CA THR A 572 12.78 15.83 0.31
C THR A 572 12.09 14.50 0.05
N THR A 573 11.62 14.28 -1.18
CA THR A 573 10.88 13.08 -1.55
C THR A 573 11.76 11.81 -1.46
N LEU A 574 13.00 11.89 -1.97
CA LEU A 574 13.95 10.77 -1.82
C LEU A 574 14.28 10.49 -0.35
N ARG A 575 14.40 11.54 0.49
CA ARG A 575 14.63 11.38 1.93
C ARG A 575 13.42 10.80 2.67
N MET A 576 12.19 11.09 2.25
CA MET A 576 10.99 10.49 2.84
C MET A 576 11.08 8.96 2.84
N HIS A 577 11.46 8.38 1.71
CA HIS A 577 11.54 6.93 1.52
C HIS A 577 12.89 6.31 1.88
N THR A 578 13.79 7.07 2.48
CA THR A 578 15.10 6.60 2.95
C THR A 578 15.35 7.03 4.39
N SER A 579 16.08 8.11 4.63
CA SER A 579 16.46 8.57 5.97
C SER A 579 15.26 9.00 6.83
N GLY A 580 14.19 9.50 6.24
CA GLY A 580 12.96 9.88 6.96
C GLY A 580 12.27 8.66 7.55
N THR A 581 11.97 7.67 6.74
CA THR A 581 11.33 6.42 7.20
C THR A 581 12.28 5.58 8.07
N ALA A 582 13.59 5.55 7.78
CA ALA A 582 14.55 4.91 8.67
C ALA A 582 14.49 5.50 10.10
N TRP A 583 14.32 6.83 10.22
CA TRP A 583 14.13 7.48 11.51
C TRP A 583 12.79 7.09 12.17
N GLN A 584 11.69 7.05 11.42
CA GLN A 584 10.39 6.58 11.92
C GLN A 584 10.54 5.19 12.55
N LEU A 585 11.26 4.30 11.87
CA LEU A 585 11.42 2.90 12.26
C LEU A 585 12.57 2.66 13.25
N ARG A 586 13.20 3.72 13.79
CA ARG A 586 14.38 3.66 14.67
C ARG A 586 15.54 2.85 14.08
N GLN A 587 15.74 2.94 12.77
CA GLN A 587 16.81 2.25 12.03
C GLN A 587 17.84 3.21 11.43
N GLU A 588 17.78 4.51 11.71
CA GLU A 588 18.67 5.53 11.13
C GLU A 588 20.15 5.34 11.46
N GLN A 589 20.46 4.62 12.53
CA GLN A 589 21.84 4.23 12.86
C GLN A 589 22.32 3.02 12.05
N LEU A 590 21.39 2.23 11.52
CA LEU A 590 21.65 1.00 10.79
C LEU A 590 21.65 1.23 9.28
N THR A 591 20.69 2.00 8.78
CA THR A 591 20.40 2.14 7.34
C THR A 591 19.78 3.51 7.01
N GLY A 592 19.23 3.72 5.81
CA GLY A 592 18.54 4.94 5.38
C GLY A 592 19.44 6.02 4.78
N THR A 593 20.75 5.88 4.90
CA THR A 593 21.74 6.75 4.23
C THR A 593 22.95 5.94 3.76
N VAL A 594 23.67 6.45 2.77
CA VAL A 594 24.88 5.80 2.24
C VAL A 594 26.10 6.36 2.97
N GLU A 595 26.43 5.77 4.12
CA GLU A 595 27.53 6.18 4.99
C GLU A 595 28.35 4.98 5.44
N PRO A 596 29.70 5.12 5.54
CA PRO A 596 30.53 4.06 6.08
C PRO A 596 30.10 3.58 7.48
N GLY A 597 30.11 2.27 7.68
CA GLY A 597 29.70 1.60 8.92
C GLY A 597 28.22 1.21 8.98
N LYS A 598 27.36 1.78 8.15
CA LYS A 598 25.95 1.35 8.01
C LYS A 598 25.82 0.06 7.21
N ALA A 599 24.71 -0.63 7.38
CA ALA A 599 24.37 -1.78 6.55
C ALA A 599 24.31 -1.39 5.07
N ALA A 600 24.83 -2.21 4.22
CA ALA A 600 24.74 -2.04 2.78
C ALA A 600 23.36 -2.51 2.28
N ASP A 601 22.31 -1.77 2.72
CA ASP A 601 20.97 -1.84 2.20
C ASP A 601 20.89 -0.79 1.09
N LEU A 602 21.13 -1.20 -0.14
CA LEU A 602 21.37 -0.30 -1.27
C LEU A 602 20.53 -0.70 -2.47
N VAL A 603 20.25 0.28 -3.33
CA VAL A 603 19.71 0.05 -4.67
C VAL A 603 20.60 0.70 -5.72
N LEU A 604 20.77 -0.01 -6.83
CA LEU A 604 21.32 0.51 -8.10
C LEU A 604 20.15 0.60 -9.07
N LEU A 605 19.89 1.79 -9.57
CA LEU A 605 18.79 2.08 -10.49
C LEU A 605 19.23 2.02 -11.95
N ASP A 606 18.27 2.08 -12.88
CA ASP A 606 18.51 2.12 -14.32
C ASP A 606 18.73 3.55 -14.87
N ARG A 607 18.59 4.56 -14.02
CA ARG A 607 18.72 5.99 -14.37
C ARG A 607 19.22 6.84 -13.20
N ASP A 608 19.60 8.09 -13.51
CA ASP A 608 19.91 9.09 -12.48
C ASP A 608 18.62 9.80 -12.02
N VAL A 609 17.94 9.23 -11.00
CA VAL A 609 16.71 9.79 -10.43
C VAL A 609 16.92 11.13 -9.72
N THR A 610 18.17 11.53 -9.47
CA THR A 610 18.47 12.84 -8.88
C THR A 610 18.36 13.97 -9.90
N ARG A 611 18.37 13.66 -11.21
CA ARG A 611 18.42 14.64 -12.29
C ARG A 611 17.48 14.36 -13.47
N CYS A 612 17.00 13.15 -13.67
CA CYS A 612 16.11 12.83 -14.79
C CYS A 612 14.86 13.73 -14.79
N PRO A 613 14.17 13.91 -15.91
CA PRO A 613 12.87 14.57 -15.93
C PRO A 613 11.92 13.96 -14.89
N VAL A 614 11.06 14.79 -14.28
CA VAL A 614 10.14 14.30 -13.20
C VAL A 614 9.22 13.22 -13.73
N ALA A 615 8.71 13.37 -14.95
CA ALA A 615 7.85 12.38 -15.59
C ALA A 615 8.50 10.99 -15.72
N ASP A 616 9.82 10.94 -15.85
CA ASP A 616 10.55 9.68 -16.02
C ASP A 616 10.76 8.93 -14.70
N ILE A 617 10.53 9.57 -13.55
CA ILE A 617 10.74 8.94 -12.23
C ILE A 617 9.86 7.71 -12.07
N SER A 618 8.60 7.75 -12.49
CA SER A 618 7.67 6.62 -12.38
C SER A 618 8.13 5.37 -13.14
N GLY A 619 8.83 5.56 -14.25
CA GLY A 619 9.40 4.47 -15.05
C GLY A 619 10.75 3.95 -14.55
N THR A 620 11.17 4.30 -13.33
CA THR A 620 12.47 3.87 -12.79
C THR A 620 12.50 2.36 -12.57
N GLY A 621 13.46 1.69 -13.20
CA GLY A 621 13.78 0.30 -12.98
C GLY A 621 14.90 0.13 -11.94
N VAL A 622 14.82 -0.96 -11.19
CA VAL A 622 15.84 -1.34 -10.20
C VAL A 622 16.72 -2.43 -10.81
N ARG A 623 18.00 -2.11 -11.03
CA ARG A 623 18.97 -3.08 -11.56
C ARG A 623 19.45 -4.06 -10.49
N MET A 624 19.64 -3.58 -9.27
CA MET A 624 20.13 -4.40 -8.17
C MET A 624 19.62 -3.86 -6.83
N THR A 625 19.21 -4.77 -5.95
CA THR A 625 18.85 -4.48 -4.55
C THR A 625 19.72 -5.31 -3.62
N LEU A 626 20.34 -4.65 -2.64
CA LEU A 626 21.13 -5.29 -1.60
C LEU A 626 20.48 -5.08 -0.24
N VAL A 627 20.47 -6.13 0.58
CA VAL A 627 20.10 -6.06 2.01
C VAL A 627 21.22 -6.68 2.84
N GLY A 628 21.84 -5.88 3.70
CA GLY A 628 23.01 -6.31 4.47
C GLY A 628 24.14 -6.79 3.58
N GLY A 629 24.38 -6.14 2.46
CA GLY A 629 25.43 -6.47 1.50
C GLY A 629 25.16 -7.70 0.63
N ARG A 630 24.04 -8.40 0.83
CA ARG A 630 23.62 -9.52 -0.02
C ARG A 630 22.74 -9.02 -1.15
N VAL A 631 23.02 -9.42 -2.37
CA VAL A 631 22.11 -9.19 -3.51
C VAL A 631 20.86 -10.02 -3.31
N VAL A 632 19.71 -9.35 -3.22
CA VAL A 632 18.38 -9.96 -3.07
C VAL A 632 17.55 -9.82 -4.33
N HIS A 633 17.92 -8.91 -5.21
CA HIS A 633 17.37 -8.76 -6.55
C HIS A 633 18.46 -8.30 -7.51
N GLU A 634 18.45 -8.88 -8.71
CA GLU A 634 19.27 -8.49 -9.86
C GLU A 634 18.44 -8.63 -11.13
N ALA A 635 18.22 -7.50 -11.83
CA ALA A 635 17.31 -7.45 -12.98
C ALA A 635 17.71 -8.38 -14.13
N ASP A 636 19.01 -8.60 -14.35
CA ASP A 636 19.55 -9.44 -15.40
C ASP A 636 19.47 -10.95 -15.08
N SER A 637 19.12 -11.33 -13.85
CA SER A 637 18.84 -12.73 -13.50
C SER A 637 17.50 -13.21 -14.08
N ALA A 638 17.30 -14.52 -14.23
CA ALA A 638 16.03 -15.06 -14.72
C ALA A 638 14.84 -14.64 -13.81
N ALA A 639 15.03 -14.75 -12.49
CA ALA A 639 14.03 -14.32 -11.52
C ALA A 639 13.80 -12.80 -11.56
N GLY A 640 14.87 -12.01 -11.73
CA GLY A 640 14.80 -10.56 -11.83
C GLY A 640 14.05 -10.08 -13.08
N ARG A 641 14.30 -10.70 -14.23
CA ARG A 641 13.55 -10.41 -15.46
C ARG A 641 12.06 -10.71 -15.31
N ALA A 642 11.70 -11.83 -14.68
CA ALA A 642 10.31 -12.19 -14.40
C ALA A 642 9.64 -11.18 -13.47
N ALA A 643 10.32 -10.80 -12.38
CA ALA A 643 9.82 -9.80 -11.44
C ALA A 643 9.66 -8.42 -12.09
N SER A 644 10.66 -7.95 -12.83
CA SER A 644 10.61 -6.66 -13.53
C SER A 644 9.48 -6.62 -14.58
N ALA A 645 9.28 -7.71 -15.31
CA ALA A 645 8.19 -7.82 -16.28
C ALA A 645 6.81 -7.79 -15.59
N ARG A 646 6.69 -8.39 -14.41
CA ARG A 646 5.44 -8.37 -13.63
C ARG A 646 5.13 -6.97 -13.09
N LEU A 647 6.13 -6.28 -12.55
CA LEU A 647 5.98 -4.88 -12.11
C LEU A 647 5.64 -3.93 -13.26
N ALA A 648 6.27 -4.10 -14.42
CA ALA A 648 5.97 -3.28 -15.60
C ALA A 648 4.53 -3.49 -16.09
N ARG A 649 4.02 -4.72 -16.05
CA ARG A 649 2.62 -5.03 -16.38
C ARG A 649 1.65 -4.38 -15.38
N ALA A 650 1.92 -4.51 -14.08
CA ALA A 650 1.10 -3.87 -13.05
C ALA A 650 1.05 -2.33 -13.20
N ALA A 651 2.19 -1.72 -13.57
CA ALA A 651 2.24 -0.30 -13.86
C ALA A 651 1.44 0.10 -15.12
N ALA A 652 1.48 -0.74 -16.17
CA ALA A 652 0.77 -0.49 -17.43
C ALA A 652 -0.74 -0.71 -17.32
N ALA A 653 -1.18 -1.59 -16.44
CA ALA A 653 -2.60 -1.84 -16.17
C ALA A 653 -3.29 -0.63 -15.49
N GLY A 654 -2.53 0.40 -15.13
CA GLY A 654 -3.03 1.56 -14.41
C GLY A 654 -3.63 1.08 -13.10
N ALA A 655 -2.81 0.74 -12.12
CA ALA A 655 -3.30 0.35 -10.80
C ALA A 655 -4.24 1.45 -10.30
N ARG A 656 -5.54 1.24 -10.52
CA ARG A 656 -6.56 2.03 -9.84
C ARG A 656 -6.48 1.66 -8.38
N PRO A 657 -6.50 2.60 -7.45
CA PRO A 657 -6.45 2.27 -6.03
C PRO A 657 -7.58 1.29 -5.74
N ALA A 658 -7.22 0.11 -5.25
CA ALA A 658 -8.17 -0.70 -4.50
C ALA A 658 -8.72 0.21 -3.41
N SER A 659 -10.05 0.34 -3.30
CA SER A 659 -10.59 1.30 -2.37
C SER A 659 -10.05 1.04 -0.96
N TYR A 660 -9.75 2.08 -0.24
CA TYR A 660 -9.27 2.10 1.15
C TYR A 660 -9.99 1.14 2.09
N ALA A 661 -11.26 0.91 1.80
CA ALA A 661 -12.14 0.11 2.62
C ALA A 661 -11.77 -1.38 2.71
N SER A 662 -11.08 -1.94 1.71
CA SER A 662 -10.77 -3.37 1.68
C SER A 662 -9.76 -3.81 2.76
N VAL A 663 -8.86 -2.90 3.15
CA VAL A 663 -7.85 -3.17 4.19
C VAL A 663 -8.29 -2.63 5.55
N HIS A 664 -9.17 -1.64 5.57
CA HIS A 664 -9.50 -0.86 6.77
C HIS A 664 -10.91 -1.13 7.32
N GLY A 665 -11.83 -1.66 6.52
CA GLY A 665 -13.23 -1.93 6.88
C GLY A 665 -13.47 -3.11 7.83
N GLY A 666 -12.44 -3.74 8.32
CA GLY A 666 -12.54 -4.82 9.30
C GLY A 666 -12.71 -4.35 10.74
N GLY A 667 -13.71 -3.53 11.03
CA GLY A 667 -14.27 -3.38 12.39
C GLY A 667 -15.11 -4.60 12.81
N GLY A 668 -15.08 -5.67 12.02
CA GLY A 668 -15.64 -6.97 12.36
C GLY A 668 -14.75 -7.65 13.38
N LYS A 669 -15.32 -8.04 14.51
CA LYS A 669 -14.74 -8.87 15.57
C LYS A 669 -13.84 -9.92 14.92
N GLY A 670 -12.54 -9.79 15.18
CA GLY A 670 -11.55 -10.74 14.69
C GLY A 670 -12.02 -12.15 14.93
N ARG A 671 -11.74 -13.05 14.00
CA ARG A 671 -11.88 -14.48 14.23
C ARG A 671 -11.07 -14.81 15.48
N HIS A 672 -11.72 -14.86 16.63
CA HIS A 672 -11.21 -15.57 17.75
C HIS A 672 -11.25 -17.05 17.37
N HIS A 673 -10.15 -17.63 16.92
CA HIS A 673 -9.93 -19.02 17.14
C HIS A 673 -9.91 -19.19 18.67
N ALA A 674 -11.04 -19.61 19.21
CA ALA A 674 -11.11 -20.18 20.52
C ALA A 674 -10.27 -21.48 20.47
N CYS A 675 -8.99 -21.37 20.76
CA CYS A 675 -8.24 -22.50 21.29
C CYS A 675 -8.74 -22.65 22.71
N GLY A 676 -9.70 -23.57 22.90
CA GLY A 676 -9.99 -24.15 24.20
C GLY A 676 -8.75 -24.87 24.72
N HIS A 677 -8.48 -24.61 26.00
CA HIS A 677 -7.46 -25.16 26.92
C HIS A 677 -6.03 -24.80 26.66
#